data_38db63b97fa8c10f4da67ed2abbd9515
#
_entry.id   38db63b97fa8c10f4da67ed2abbd9515
#
_cell.length_a   1.000
_cell.length_b   1.000
_cell.length_c   1.000
_cell.angle_alpha   90.00
_cell.angle_beta   90.00
_cell.angle_gamma   90.00
#
_symmetry.space_group_name_H-M   'P 1'
#
loop_
_entity.id
_entity.type
_entity.pdbx_description
1 polymer ?
#
loop_
_entity_poly.entity_id
_entity_poly.type
_entity_poly.pdbx_seq_one_letter_code
_entity_poly.pdbx_strand_id
1 'polypeptide(L)'
;LRFSGFARAEDETEPTAGTVDADIGSSREGSRTDDEVVKREEEAIKLDGLNVAQIKELRDKAEKFTFQAEVNRMMKLIINSLYRNKEIYLRELISNASDALDKIRLLSLTDKSVLDTMEELTIRIKADKENHILHITDTGIGMTKNDLVNNLGTIAKSGTADFLSKMQDATSSSQDMNDLIGQFGVGFYSSFLVADRVVVTTKHNEDKQLIWESDASSFSIVEDPRGDSLKRGTQISLHLKEEAYDFLEIDTLKNLVKKYSQFINFPIYLWNSKVSDIGTVRNYAPTIYIRNSKESQVKILEKTVWDWEILNDNKPIWTRKPAEISDDEYNEFYKSLTKDHNTPLTKVHFVAEGEVTFKSVLFVPQNQPSESFNRYGSKTDNIKLYVRRVFITDEFNDMMPNYLSFVQGVVDSDDLPLNVSRETLQQHKLIKVIKKKLVRKALDMFKKMGKADYEKFWKEYSTNIKLGVIEDPANRTRLAKLLMFHSSNQSDMTDLAGYVSRMKEKQEHIYYIAGANRKEVEKSPFVERLLKKGYEVLYLVEAVDEYCLSALPEFDGKKFQNVAKEGFTISEGDKAKEKLETFKKHYEPLTKWLNDEALKDQISKAMVSERLSDSPCALVAGMFGWTGNMERLAVSNAHQKADDPQRSYYLNQKKTLEINPRHPLIKELLRRVEDDSNDPIAKEIAVMMFRTVIDD
;
A
#
# COMPACT_ATOMS: atom_id res chain seq x y z
N LEU A 1 -29.18 -20.04 34.56
CA LEU A 1 -28.52 -20.72 35.69
C LEU A 1 -27.26 -19.93 36.04
N ARG A 2 -27.33 -19.36 37.25
CA ARG A 2 -26.25 -18.61 37.95
C ARG A 2 -25.07 -19.55 38.25
N PHE A 3 -23.84 -19.02 38.22
CA PHE A 3 -22.95 -19.09 39.36
C PHE A 3 -21.93 -17.95 39.33
N SER A 4 -21.97 -17.24 40.42
CA SER A 4 -21.05 -16.20 40.86
C SER A 4 -19.81 -16.83 41.50
N GLY A 5 -18.67 -16.19 41.35
CA GLY A 5 -17.46 -16.49 42.10
C GLY A 5 -16.58 -15.26 42.17
N PHE A 6 -16.68 -14.52 43.26
CA PHE A 6 -15.76 -13.45 43.68
C PHE A 6 -14.40 -14.05 44.03
N ALA A 7 -13.34 -13.48 43.56
CA ALA A 7 -12.04 -13.52 44.23
C ALA A 7 -11.42 -12.13 44.26
N ARG A 8 -10.95 -11.80 45.41
CA ARG A 8 -10.49 -10.53 45.97
C ARG A 8 -9.13 -10.16 45.37
N ALA A 9 -8.96 -8.87 45.09
CA ALA A 9 -7.69 -8.24 44.81
C ALA A 9 -6.83 -8.20 46.06
N GLU A 10 -5.55 -8.52 45.93
CA GLU A 10 -4.50 -8.11 46.82
C GLU A 10 -3.67 -7.03 46.13
N ASP A 11 -3.38 -6.01 46.92
CA ASP A 11 -2.54 -4.85 46.59
C ASP A 11 -1.14 -5.27 46.11
N GLU A 12 -0.77 -4.83 44.90
CA GLU A 12 0.64 -4.68 44.56
C GLU A 12 0.92 -3.24 44.10
N THR A 13 1.82 -2.65 44.81
CA THR A 13 2.39 -1.32 44.74
C THR A 13 2.84 -0.97 43.35
N GLU A 14 2.41 0.20 42.86
CA GLU A 14 2.91 0.87 41.66
C GLU A 14 4.43 1.07 41.72
N PRO A 15 5.18 0.73 40.67
CA PRO A 15 6.52 1.26 40.49
C PRO A 15 6.44 2.67 39.91
N THR A 16 7.03 3.60 40.62
CA THR A 16 7.29 4.99 40.28
C THR A 16 7.65 5.19 38.79
N ALA A 17 6.95 6.10 38.16
CA ALA A 17 7.22 6.61 36.81
C ALA A 17 8.66 7.12 36.69
N GLY A 18 9.50 6.38 36.03
CA GLY A 18 10.75 6.89 35.49
C GLY A 18 10.45 7.89 34.39
N THR A 19 10.94 9.09 34.54
CA THR A 19 10.93 10.16 33.55
C THR A 19 11.44 9.66 32.23
N VAL A 20 10.57 9.61 31.23
CA VAL A 20 10.94 9.42 29.83
C VAL A 20 11.50 10.75 29.34
N ASP A 21 12.81 10.84 29.26
CA ASP A 21 13.48 11.91 28.53
C ASP A 21 13.07 11.78 27.05
N ALA A 22 12.26 12.73 26.60
CA ALA A 22 11.97 12.92 25.21
C ALA A 22 13.19 13.59 24.55
N ASP A 23 14.14 12.80 24.11
CA ASP A 23 15.22 13.26 23.24
C ASP A 23 14.65 13.58 21.86
N ILE A 24 14.41 14.86 21.62
CA ILE A 24 14.07 15.41 20.31
C ILE A 24 15.39 15.49 19.54
N GLY A 25 15.78 14.36 18.93
CA GLY A 25 16.95 14.24 18.08
C GLY A 25 16.92 15.21 16.93
N SER A 26 17.78 16.20 16.98
CA SER A 26 18.20 17.01 15.84
C SER A 26 18.78 16.09 14.76
N SER A 27 18.25 16.23 13.55
CA SER A 27 18.75 15.65 12.32
C SER A 27 20.27 15.62 12.22
N ARG A 28 20.86 14.43 12.05
CA ARG A 28 22.00 14.16 11.14
C ARG A 28 22.43 12.71 11.21
N GLU A 29 22.59 12.14 9.99
CA GLU A 29 23.36 10.94 9.65
C GLU A 29 22.95 9.61 10.26
N GLY A 30 22.69 8.65 9.35
CA GLY A 30 22.71 7.20 9.49
C GLY A 30 22.93 6.63 10.89
N SER A 31 21.84 6.31 11.55
CA SER A 31 21.66 5.06 12.25
C SER A 31 22.76 4.54 13.19
N ARG A 32 23.09 5.26 14.25
CA ARG A 32 23.58 4.59 15.47
C ARG A 32 22.45 4.12 16.40
N THR A 33 21.27 4.71 16.29
CA THR A 33 20.07 4.35 17.08
C THR A 33 19.46 3.01 16.67
N ASP A 34 19.59 2.60 15.41
CA ASP A 34 19.06 1.31 14.96
C ASP A 34 19.89 0.13 15.47
N ASP A 35 21.21 0.29 15.61
CA ASP A 35 22.09 -0.76 16.13
C ASP A 35 21.95 -0.95 17.65
N GLU A 36 21.66 0.11 18.40
CA GLU A 36 21.41 0.03 19.84
C GLU A 36 20.00 -0.52 20.16
N VAL A 37 19.01 -0.21 19.33
CA VAL A 37 17.65 -0.78 19.46
C VAL A 37 17.68 -2.27 19.08
N VAL A 38 18.41 -2.64 18.03
CA VAL A 38 18.61 -4.06 17.66
C VAL A 38 19.35 -4.81 18.77
N LYS A 39 20.40 -4.24 19.38
CA LYS A 39 21.07 -4.84 20.53
C LYS A 39 20.15 -4.97 21.74
N ARG A 40 19.32 -3.98 22.05
CA ARG A 40 18.32 -4.07 23.14
C ARG A 40 17.26 -5.12 22.88
N GLU A 41 16.79 -5.26 21.64
CA GLU A 41 15.85 -6.32 21.26
C GLU A 41 16.53 -7.70 21.24
N GLU A 42 17.81 -7.79 20.87
CA GLU A 42 18.60 -9.03 21.02
C GLU A 42 18.91 -9.40 22.47
N GLU A 43 19.11 -8.42 23.34
CA GLU A 43 19.27 -8.64 24.79
C GLU A 43 17.93 -8.97 25.48
N ALA A 44 16.80 -8.51 24.97
CA ALA A 44 15.47 -8.84 25.48
C ALA A 44 14.96 -10.24 25.10
N ILE A 45 15.57 -10.92 24.13
CA ILE A 45 15.33 -12.33 23.84
C ILE A 45 16.25 -13.17 24.74
N LYS A 46 16.08 -13.07 26.04
CA LYS A 46 16.58 -14.03 26.99
C LYS A 46 15.64 -15.24 27.00
N LEU A 47 16.00 -16.29 26.29
CA LEU A 47 15.40 -17.59 26.51
C LEU A 47 15.73 -18.03 27.95
N ASP A 48 14.73 -18.01 28.83
CA ASP A 48 14.74 -18.57 30.19
C ASP A 48 15.94 -18.20 31.08
N GLY A 49 16.42 -16.96 31.02
CA GLY A 49 17.45 -16.45 31.92
C GLY A 49 18.88 -16.87 31.60
N LEU A 50 19.15 -17.55 30.49
CA LEU A 50 20.48 -17.97 30.04
C LEU A 50 21.15 -16.90 29.17
N ASN A 51 22.44 -16.64 29.40
CA ASN A 51 23.21 -15.75 28.52
C ASN A 51 23.72 -16.47 27.26
N VAL A 52 24.15 -15.70 26.24
CA VAL A 52 24.56 -16.23 24.93
C VAL A 52 25.69 -17.27 25.03
N ALA A 53 26.62 -17.14 25.97
CA ALA A 53 27.70 -18.09 26.18
C ALA A 53 27.19 -19.42 26.74
N GLN A 54 26.25 -19.38 27.68
CA GLN A 54 25.59 -20.57 28.24
C GLN A 54 24.73 -21.30 27.21
N ILE A 55 24.05 -20.57 26.32
CA ILE A 55 23.28 -21.15 25.22
C ILE A 55 24.22 -21.85 24.23
N LYS A 56 25.38 -21.26 23.94
CA LYS A 56 26.37 -21.88 23.05
C LYS A 56 26.95 -23.15 23.69
N GLU A 57 27.30 -23.13 24.95
CA GLU A 57 27.82 -24.31 25.68
C GLU A 57 26.78 -25.44 25.79
N LEU A 58 25.50 -25.10 25.99
CA LEU A 58 24.40 -26.07 25.96
C LEU A 58 24.22 -26.67 24.58
N ARG A 59 24.34 -25.89 23.50
CA ARG A 59 24.24 -26.40 22.12
C ARG A 59 25.41 -27.29 21.71
N ASP A 60 26.60 -26.98 22.22
CA ASP A 60 27.83 -27.79 21.93
C ASP A 60 27.84 -29.13 22.69
N LYS A 61 27.15 -29.16 23.85
CA LYS A 61 27.00 -30.39 24.67
C LYS A 61 25.72 -31.18 24.35
N ALA A 62 24.82 -30.66 23.53
CA ALA A 62 23.56 -31.31 23.20
C ALA A 62 23.75 -32.48 22.24
N GLU A 63 23.23 -33.65 22.59
CA GLU A 63 23.10 -34.77 21.66
C GLU A 63 22.08 -34.43 20.57
N LYS A 64 22.50 -34.51 19.31
CA LYS A 64 21.64 -34.22 18.16
C LYS A 64 20.93 -35.49 17.72
N PHE A 65 19.62 -35.53 17.88
CA PHE A 65 18.77 -36.58 17.33
C PHE A 65 18.13 -36.09 16.03
N THR A 66 18.09 -36.90 15.01
CA THR A 66 17.35 -36.62 13.76
C THR A 66 15.94 -37.18 13.85
N PHE A 67 14.96 -36.35 13.50
CA PHE A 67 13.56 -36.79 13.39
C PHE A 67 13.40 -37.75 12.21
N GLN A 68 12.82 -38.91 12.45
CA GLN A 68 12.39 -39.81 11.38
C GLN A 68 10.95 -39.49 11.03
N ALA A 69 10.71 -39.00 9.81
CA ALA A 69 9.36 -38.69 9.34
C ALA A 69 8.73 -39.92 8.69
N GLU A 70 7.50 -40.25 9.11
CA GLU A 70 6.68 -41.23 8.40
C GLU A 70 6.16 -40.57 7.09
N VAL A 71 6.70 -41.02 5.94
CA VAL A 71 6.48 -40.41 4.62
C VAL A 71 4.98 -40.26 4.30
N ASN A 72 4.19 -41.30 4.54
CA ASN A 72 2.75 -41.32 4.29
C ASN A 72 1.98 -40.27 5.13
N ARG A 73 2.44 -40.03 6.36
CA ARG A 73 1.82 -39.03 7.23
C ARG A 73 2.18 -37.62 6.79
N MET A 74 3.42 -37.40 6.37
CA MET A 74 3.87 -36.12 5.80
C MET A 74 3.13 -35.81 4.50
N MET A 75 2.95 -36.78 3.60
CA MET A 75 2.16 -36.61 2.39
C MET A 75 0.73 -36.17 2.69
N LYS A 76 0.05 -36.81 3.66
CA LYS A 76 -1.29 -36.41 4.09
C LYS A 76 -1.33 -35.00 4.67
N LEU A 77 -0.31 -34.56 5.40
CA LEU A 77 -0.21 -33.18 5.91
C LEU A 77 0.01 -32.18 4.77
N ILE A 78 0.86 -32.51 3.80
CA ILE A 78 1.07 -31.65 2.62
C ILE A 78 -0.22 -31.49 1.83
N ILE A 79 -0.91 -32.61 1.53
CA ILE A 79 -2.14 -32.62 0.74
C ILE A 79 -3.30 -31.89 1.46
N ASN A 80 -3.45 -32.06 2.79
CA ASN A 80 -4.64 -31.62 3.49
C ASN A 80 -4.46 -30.29 4.26
N SER A 81 -3.24 -29.84 4.53
CA SER A 81 -3.02 -28.75 5.50
C SER A 81 -2.01 -27.68 5.04
N LEU A 82 -1.13 -28.00 4.09
CA LEU A 82 -0.07 -27.07 3.71
C LEU A 82 -0.60 -25.94 2.80
N TYR A 83 -1.54 -26.26 1.95
CA TYR A 83 -2.04 -25.34 0.93
C TYR A 83 -3.53 -25.04 1.14
N ARG A 84 -3.87 -23.75 1.12
CA ARG A 84 -5.27 -23.30 1.26
C ARG A 84 -6.06 -23.46 -0.04
N ASN A 85 -5.41 -23.14 -1.17
CA ASN A 85 -6.02 -23.15 -2.47
C ASN A 85 -5.47 -24.27 -3.33
N LYS A 86 -6.34 -25.13 -3.87
CA LYS A 86 -5.91 -26.24 -4.73
C LYS A 86 -5.28 -25.76 -6.03
N GLU A 87 -5.69 -24.62 -6.57
CA GLU A 87 -5.25 -24.05 -7.84
C GLU A 87 -3.75 -23.78 -7.93
N ILE A 88 -3.06 -23.70 -6.79
CA ILE A 88 -1.61 -23.46 -6.76
C ILE A 88 -0.77 -24.62 -7.31
N TYR A 89 -1.35 -25.84 -7.46
CA TYR A 89 -0.65 -26.96 -8.06
C TYR A 89 -0.02 -26.58 -9.42
N LEU A 90 -0.76 -25.83 -10.23
CA LEU A 90 -0.30 -25.41 -11.56
C LEU A 90 0.91 -24.46 -11.46
N ARG A 91 0.88 -23.52 -10.53
CA ARG A 91 2.00 -22.64 -10.23
C ARG A 91 3.26 -23.43 -9.86
N GLU A 92 3.12 -24.40 -8.95
CA GLU A 92 4.25 -25.21 -8.49
C GLU A 92 4.84 -26.06 -9.61
N LEU A 93 4.00 -26.69 -10.43
CA LEU A 93 4.47 -27.53 -11.54
C LEU A 93 5.11 -26.70 -12.65
N ILE A 94 4.57 -25.52 -13.00
CA ILE A 94 5.20 -24.61 -13.96
C ILE A 94 6.53 -24.06 -13.39
N SER A 95 6.60 -23.76 -12.11
CA SER A 95 7.85 -23.32 -11.47
C SER A 95 8.93 -24.39 -11.51
N ASN A 96 8.57 -25.67 -11.27
CA ASN A 96 9.49 -26.78 -11.39
C ASN A 96 9.95 -27.01 -12.84
N ALA A 97 9.05 -26.84 -13.81
CA ALA A 97 9.38 -26.91 -15.23
C ALA A 97 10.34 -25.78 -15.63
N SER A 98 10.10 -24.55 -15.13
CA SER A 98 11.01 -23.42 -15.32
C SER A 98 12.41 -23.71 -14.78
N ASP A 99 12.51 -24.27 -13.56
CA ASP A 99 13.78 -24.66 -12.97
C ASP A 99 14.52 -25.72 -13.79
N ALA A 100 13.79 -26.69 -14.35
CA ALA A 100 14.37 -27.72 -15.21
C ALA A 100 14.92 -27.12 -16.52
N LEU A 101 14.25 -26.12 -17.07
CA LEU A 101 14.68 -25.37 -18.24
C LEU A 101 15.89 -24.46 -17.93
N ASP A 102 15.89 -23.79 -16.80
CA ASP A 102 17.04 -22.97 -16.36
C ASP A 102 18.28 -23.82 -16.11
N LYS A 103 18.15 -25.03 -15.53
CA LYS A 103 19.28 -25.97 -15.34
C LYS A 103 19.93 -26.34 -16.65
N ILE A 104 19.16 -26.75 -17.66
CA ILE A 104 19.74 -27.11 -18.96
C ILE A 104 20.29 -25.88 -19.70
N ARG A 105 19.65 -24.71 -19.54
CA ARG A 105 20.16 -23.44 -20.07
C ARG A 105 21.53 -23.10 -19.47
N LEU A 106 21.67 -23.21 -18.15
CA LEU A 106 22.95 -22.97 -17.47
C LEU A 106 24.04 -23.95 -17.90
N LEU A 107 23.73 -25.24 -18.04
CA LEU A 107 24.67 -26.22 -18.56
C LEU A 107 25.08 -25.90 -19.99
N SER A 108 24.18 -25.42 -20.83
CA SER A 108 24.44 -25.03 -22.22
C SER A 108 25.41 -23.87 -22.38
N LEU A 109 25.62 -23.05 -21.34
CA LEU A 109 26.59 -21.96 -21.33
C LEU A 109 28.04 -22.54 -21.33
N THR A 110 28.23 -23.73 -20.73
CA THR A 110 29.52 -24.41 -20.66
C THR A 110 29.67 -25.41 -21.81
N ASP A 111 28.62 -26.18 -22.12
CA ASP A 111 28.60 -27.19 -23.17
C ASP A 111 27.32 -27.06 -24.01
N LYS A 112 27.45 -26.54 -25.24
CA LYS A 112 26.32 -26.36 -26.15
C LYS A 112 25.70 -27.67 -26.62
N SER A 113 26.46 -28.78 -26.63
CA SER A 113 25.96 -30.07 -27.10
C SER A 113 24.80 -30.63 -26.29
N VAL A 114 24.62 -30.17 -25.04
CA VAL A 114 23.50 -30.61 -24.20
C VAL A 114 22.12 -30.25 -24.77
N LEU A 115 22.06 -29.27 -25.69
CA LEU A 115 20.84 -28.87 -26.39
C LEU A 115 20.60 -29.60 -27.74
N ASP A 116 21.56 -30.38 -28.25
CA ASP A 116 21.47 -31.02 -29.58
C ASP A 116 20.24 -31.93 -29.72
N THR A 117 19.77 -32.52 -28.64
CA THR A 117 18.57 -33.39 -28.65
C THR A 117 17.28 -32.60 -28.76
N MET A 118 17.23 -31.36 -28.26
CA MET A 118 16.09 -30.47 -28.29
C MET A 118 16.54 -29.00 -28.01
N GLU A 119 16.52 -28.14 -29.03
CA GLU A 119 16.92 -26.74 -28.91
C GLU A 119 15.84 -25.87 -28.21
N GLU A 120 14.57 -26.17 -28.45
CA GLU A 120 13.47 -25.38 -27.87
C GLU A 120 13.36 -25.58 -26.36
N LEU A 121 13.30 -24.47 -25.64
CA LEU A 121 13.07 -24.42 -24.19
C LEU A 121 11.64 -23.93 -23.94
N THR A 122 10.70 -24.85 -23.75
CA THR A 122 9.26 -24.55 -23.66
C THR A 122 8.55 -25.35 -22.58
N ILE A 123 7.42 -24.81 -22.14
CA ILE A 123 6.45 -25.49 -21.27
C ILE A 123 5.14 -25.63 -22.07
N ARG A 124 4.56 -26.83 -22.12
CA ARG A 124 3.35 -27.12 -22.89
C ARG A 124 2.30 -27.76 -22.00
N ILE A 125 1.08 -27.22 -22.04
CA ILE A 125 -0.06 -27.68 -21.24
C ILE A 125 -1.13 -28.21 -22.19
N LYS A 126 -1.64 -29.41 -21.93
CA LYS A 126 -2.70 -30.04 -22.73
C LYS A 126 -3.73 -30.70 -21.81
N ALA A 127 -4.99 -30.32 -21.94
CA ALA A 127 -6.11 -30.97 -21.28
C ALA A 127 -6.70 -32.07 -22.15
N ASP A 128 -6.75 -33.29 -21.62
CA ASP A 128 -7.48 -34.43 -22.22
C ASP A 128 -8.79 -34.60 -21.43
N LYS A 129 -9.86 -34.01 -21.98
CA LYS A 129 -11.19 -34.03 -21.35
C LYS A 129 -11.84 -35.41 -21.37
N GLU A 130 -11.51 -36.24 -22.36
CA GLU A 130 -12.11 -37.58 -22.51
C GLU A 130 -11.59 -38.54 -21.43
N ASN A 131 -10.31 -38.45 -21.11
CA ASN A 131 -9.67 -39.30 -20.12
C ASN A 131 -9.49 -38.63 -18.75
N HIS A 132 -9.93 -37.39 -18.59
CA HIS A 132 -9.78 -36.57 -17.39
C HIS A 132 -8.33 -36.40 -16.93
N ILE A 133 -7.41 -36.18 -17.91
CA ILE A 133 -5.99 -36.06 -17.66
C ILE A 133 -5.51 -34.66 -18.08
N LEU A 134 -4.73 -34.02 -17.19
CA LEU A 134 -4.01 -32.80 -17.51
C LEU A 134 -2.53 -33.12 -17.70
N HIS A 135 -1.99 -32.81 -18.88
CA HIS A 135 -0.57 -32.98 -19.20
C HIS A 135 0.17 -31.65 -19.12
N ILE A 136 1.31 -31.65 -18.42
CA ILE A 136 2.24 -30.53 -18.35
C ILE A 136 3.60 -31.06 -18.77
N THR A 137 4.16 -30.54 -19.86
CA THR A 137 5.40 -31.02 -20.46
C THR A 137 6.43 -29.90 -20.54
N ASP A 138 7.64 -30.11 -20.04
CA ASP A 138 8.79 -29.25 -20.24
C ASP A 138 9.84 -29.93 -21.12
N THR A 139 10.70 -29.12 -21.74
CA THR A 139 11.87 -29.57 -22.50
C THR A 139 13.17 -29.33 -21.72
N GLY A 140 13.09 -29.37 -20.39
CA GLY A 140 14.18 -29.11 -19.47
C GLY A 140 15.24 -30.24 -19.42
N ILE A 141 16.01 -30.26 -18.35
CA ILE A 141 17.10 -31.22 -18.18
C ILE A 141 16.65 -32.71 -18.10
N GLY A 142 15.39 -32.95 -17.67
CA GLY A 142 14.88 -34.27 -17.36
C GLY A 142 15.46 -34.83 -16.06
N MET A 143 15.16 -36.11 -15.76
CA MET A 143 15.58 -36.78 -14.54
C MET A 143 16.14 -38.16 -14.86
N THR A 144 17.28 -38.54 -14.23
CA THR A 144 17.81 -39.90 -14.22
C THR A 144 17.02 -40.76 -13.24
N LYS A 145 17.25 -42.09 -13.29
CA LYS A 145 16.63 -43.01 -12.31
C LYS A 145 17.00 -42.65 -10.87
N ASN A 146 18.23 -42.20 -10.63
CA ASN A 146 18.69 -41.75 -9.32
C ASN A 146 17.98 -40.48 -8.89
N ASP A 147 17.74 -39.57 -9.81
CA ASP A 147 16.98 -38.32 -9.52
C ASP A 147 15.51 -38.60 -9.17
N LEU A 148 14.87 -39.53 -9.89
CA LEU A 148 13.50 -39.97 -9.58
C LEU A 148 13.40 -40.55 -8.18
N VAL A 149 14.31 -41.45 -7.79
CA VAL A 149 14.32 -42.06 -6.44
C VAL A 149 14.60 -41.00 -5.37
N ASN A 150 15.62 -40.16 -5.59
CA ASN A 150 16.10 -39.22 -4.58
C ASN A 150 15.23 -37.96 -4.46
N ASN A 151 14.69 -37.43 -5.56
CA ASN A 151 13.96 -36.15 -5.57
C ASN A 151 12.46 -36.32 -5.54
N LEU A 152 11.88 -37.34 -6.20
CA LEU A 152 10.44 -37.62 -6.15
C LEU A 152 10.11 -38.72 -5.11
N GLY A 153 11.05 -39.56 -4.71
CA GLY A 153 10.88 -40.59 -3.69
C GLY A 153 11.18 -40.12 -2.26
N THR A 154 11.69 -38.88 -2.08
CA THR A 154 12.07 -38.32 -0.79
C THR A 154 11.43 -36.95 -0.59
N ILE A 155 10.59 -36.81 0.43
CA ILE A 155 9.92 -35.54 0.76
C ILE A 155 10.95 -34.52 1.29
N ALA A 156 10.76 -33.25 0.91
CA ALA A 156 11.60 -32.11 1.30
C ALA A 156 13.08 -32.21 0.81
N LYS A 157 13.31 -32.97 -0.25
CA LYS A 157 14.60 -32.98 -0.95
C LYS A 157 14.45 -32.22 -2.28
N SER A 158 15.29 -31.22 -2.48
CA SER A 158 15.23 -30.37 -3.67
C SER A 158 16.43 -30.66 -4.58
N GLY A 159 16.16 -31.23 -5.75
CA GLY A 159 17.19 -31.40 -6.80
C GLY A 159 17.70 -30.05 -7.34
N THR A 160 16.98 -28.96 -7.09
CA THR A 160 17.43 -27.60 -7.42
C THR A 160 18.45 -27.10 -6.40
N ALA A 161 18.25 -27.37 -5.10
CA ALA A 161 19.23 -27.05 -4.06
C ALA A 161 20.54 -27.84 -4.24
N ASP A 162 20.46 -29.15 -4.59
CA ASP A 162 21.62 -30.01 -4.86
C ASP A 162 22.38 -29.52 -6.12
N PHE A 163 21.68 -29.06 -7.14
CA PHE A 163 22.28 -28.49 -8.35
C PHE A 163 23.01 -27.17 -8.06
N LEU A 164 22.41 -26.29 -7.28
CA LEU A 164 23.01 -25.00 -6.88
C LEU A 164 24.31 -25.23 -6.09
N SER A 165 24.33 -26.17 -5.13
CA SER A 165 25.54 -26.47 -4.34
C SER A 165 26.68 -26.96 -5.23
N LYS A 166 26.42 -27.84 -6.19
CA LYS A 166 27.44 -28.34 -7.14
C LYS A 166 27.95 -27.24 -8.07
N MET A 167 27.11 -26.30 -8.49
CA MET A 167 27.50 -25.20 -9.37
C MET A 167 28.28 -24.11 -8.63
N GLN A 168 28.00 -23.87 -7.35
CA GLN A 168 28.77 -22.94 -6.51
C GLN A 168 30.20 -23.36 -6.30
N ASP A 169 30.43 -24.67 -6.24
CA ASP A 169 31.80 -25.25 -6.15
C ASP A 169 32.58 -25.15 -7.48
N ALA A 170 31.88 -25.01 -8.61
CA ALA A 170 32.47 -25.01 -9.95
C ALA A 170 32.66 -23.62 -10.60
N THR A 171 31.90 -22.60 -10.23
CA THR A 171 31.93 -21.28 -10.91
C THR A 171 31.73 -20.13 -9.95
N SER A 172 32.55 -19.06 -10.12
CA SER A 172 32.53 -17.85 -9.29
C SER A 172 31.54 -16.74 -9.76
N SER A 173 30.62 -17.00 -10.69
CA SER A 173 29.65 -16.00 -11.18
C SER A 173 28.25 -16.26 -10.63
N SER A 174 27.84 -15.43 -9.68
CA SER A 174 26.64 -15.65 -8.84
C SER A 174 25.31 -15.08 -9.38
N GLN A 175 25.30 -14.34 -10.51
CA GLN A 175 24.09 -13.64 -10.95
C GLN A 175 23.04 -14.53 -11.64
N ASP A 176 23.46 -15.48 -12.44
CA ASP A 176 22.54 -16.36 -13.19
C ASP A 176 21.95 -17.50 -12.36
N MET A 177 22.53 -17.79 -11.18
CA MET A 177 22.07 -18.86 -10.29
C MET A 177 20.88 -18.48 -9.40
N ASN A 178 20.56 -17.19 -9.30
CA ASN A 178 19.47 -16.69 -8.44
C ASN A 178 18.08 -16.88 -9.06
N ASP A 179 17.97 -17.28 -10.33
CA ASP A 179 16.70 -17.45 -11.03
C ASP A 179 15.96 -18.74 -10.65
N LEU A 180 16.61 -19.72 -10.04
CA LEU A 180 16.00 -20.99 -9.66
C LEU A 180 15.02 -20.85 -8.49
N ILE A 181 13.80 -21.38 -8.67
CA ILE A 181 12.63 -21.14 -7.82
C ILE A 181 12.45 -22.22 -6.75
N GLY A 182 12.64 -23.50 -7.10
CA GLY A 182 12.27 -24.70 -6.33
C GLY A 182 13.26 -25.08 -5.23
N GLN A 183 13.18 -24.49 -4.04
CA GLN A 183 14.14 -24.74 -2.95
C GLN A 183 13.65 -25.73 -1.88
N PHE A 184 12.35 -25.95 -1.72
CA PHE A 184 11.79 -26.67 -0.58
C PHE A 184 11.54 -28.17 -0.82
N GLY A 185 11.53 -28.63 -2.06
CA GLY A 185 11.31 -30.05 -2.40
C GLY A 185 9.91 -30.60 -2.05
N VAL A 186 8.91 -29.73 -1.92
CA VAL A 186 7.52 -30.12 -1.60
C VAL A 186 6.51 -29.70 -2.67
N GLY A 187 6.87 -28.77 -3.55
CA GLY A 187 5.95 -28.21 -4.55
C GLY A 187 5.35 -29.25 -5.49
N PHE A 188 6.12 -30.26 -5.89
CA PHE A 188 5.66 -31.35 -6.75
C PHE A 188 4.45 -32.10 -6.16
N TYR A 189 4.43 -32.30 -4.84
CA TYR A 189 3.36 -33.05 -4.19
C TYR A 189 2.02 -32.29 -4.12
N SER A 190 2.02 -31.00 -4.49
CA SER A 190 0.77 -30.26 -4.69
C SER A 190 -0.10 -30.85 -5.83
N SER A 191 0.49 -31.64 -6.73
CA SER A 191 -0.22 -32.41 -7.76
C SER A 191 -1.30 -33.32 -7.18
N PHE A 192 -1.10 -33.89 -5.99
CA PHE A 192 -2.07 -34.75 -5.31
C PHE A 192 -3.23 -33.98 -4.64
N LEU A 193 -3.20 -32.65 -4.65
CA LEU A 193 -4.38 -31.86 -4.28
C LEU A 193 -5.53 -32.04 -5.29
N VAL A 194 -5.15 -32.23 -6.57
CA VAL A 194 -6.09 -32.26 -7.70
C VAL A 194 -6.13 -33.60 -8.42
N ALA A 195 -5.16 -34.48 -8.21
CA ALA A 195 -5.05 -35.78 -8.87
C ALA A 195 -5.04 -36.94 -7.87
N ASP A 196 -5.69 -38.06 -8.23
CA ASP A 196 -5.61 -39.32 -7.47
C ASP A 196 -4.37 -40.13 -7.87
N ARG A 197 -3.91 -39.93 -9.10
CA ARG A 197 -2.76 -40.62 -9.68
C ARG A 197 -1.93 -39.63 -10.49
N VAL A 198 -0.63 -39.68 -10.31
CA VAL A 198 0.36 -38.86 -10.99
C VAL A 198 1.35 -39.76 -11.72
N VAL A 199 1.49 -39.52 -13.04
CA VAL A 199 2.44 -40.22 -13.89
C VAL A 199 3.46 -39.22 -14.39
N VAL A 200 4.75 -39.47 -14.18
CA VAL A 200 5.85 -38.62 -14.64
C VAL A 200 6.68 -39.43 -15.67
N THR A 201 6.63 -39.01 -16.92
CA THR A 201 7.47 -39.51 -17.97
C THR A 201 8.64 -38.55 -18.15
N THR A 202 9.88 -39.05 -18.04
CA THR A 202 11.07 -38.19 -18.08
C THR A 202 12.20 -38.78 -18.89
N LYS A 203 12.94 -37.93 -19.59
CA LYS A 203 14.10 -38.29 -20.40
C LYS A 203 15.25 -37.31 -20.10
N HIS A 204 16.31 -37.83 -19.52
CA HIS A 204 17.58 -37.14 -19.33
C HIS A 204 18.55 -37.52 -20.46
N ASN A 205 19.50 -36.64 -20.85
CA ASN A 205 20.48 -36.94 -21.93
C ASN A 205 21.32 -38.18 -21.63
N GLU A 206 21.61 -38.44 -20.36
CA GLU A 206 22.50 -39.53 -19.93
C GLU A 206 21.78 -40.84 -19.55
N ASP A 207 20.44 -40.87 -19.58
CA ASP A 207 19.66 -42.04 -19.16
C ASP A 207 18.53 -42.32 -20.19
N LYS A 208 17.92 -43.49 -20.09
CA LYS A 208 16.77 -43.89 -20.89
C LYS A 208 15.52 -43.13 -20.46
N GLN A 209 14.48 -43.13 -21.30
CA GLN A 209 13.18 -42.62 -20.90
C GLN A 209 12.58 -43.52 -19.82
N LEU A 210 12.16 -42.92 -18.72
CA LEU A 210 11.60 -43.57 -17.54
C LEU A 210 10.19 -43.05 -17.25
N ILE A 211 9.37 -43.96 -16.73
CA ILE A 211 8.05 -43.61 -16.18
C ILE A 211 8.08 -43.84 -14.68
N TRP A 212 7.77 -42.79 -13.93
CA TRP A 212 7.48 -42.82 -12.50
C TRP A 212 5.98 -42.66 -12.29
N GLU A 213 5.38 -43.44 -11.45
CA GLU A 213 3.95 -43.43 -11.16
C GLU A 213 3.70 -43.53 -9.67
N SER A 214 2.74 -42.75 -9.15
CA SER A 214 2.35 -42.79 -7.75
C SER A 214 0.86 -42.43 -7.54
N ASP A 215 0.29 -43.02 -6.50
CA ASP A 215 -1.04 -42.75 -5.93
C ASP A 215 -0.93 -42.03 -4.58
N ALA A 216 0.18 -41.40 -4.27
CA ALA A 216 0.54 -40.79 -2.97
C ALA A 216 0.82 -41.78 -1.83
N SER A 217 0.57 -43.08 -1.99
CA SER A 217 0.89 -44.12 -0.98
C SER A 217 2.20 -44.83 -1.28
N SER A 218 2.48 -45.07 -2.55
CA SER A 218 3.65 -45.76 -3.05
C SER A 218 4.03 -45.19 -4.42
N PHE A 219 5.23 -45.50 -4.91
CA PHE A 219 5.62 -45.16 -6.27
C PHE A 219 6.33 -46.36 -6.94
N SER A 220 6.28 -46.38 -8.27
CA SER A 220 6.97 -47.35 -9.10
C SER A 220 7.75 -46.61 -10.19
N ILE A 221 8.89 -47.22 -10.64
CA ILE A 221 9.69 -46.71 -11.73
C ILE A 221 9.91 -47.85 -12.72
N VAL A 222 9.62 -47.54 -14.02
CA VAL A 222 9.81 -48.52 -15.11
C VAL A 222 10.41 -47.80 -16.32
N GLU A 223 11.18 -48.53 -17.13
CA GLU A 223 11.66 -48.06 -18.42
C GLU A 223 10.44 -47.91 -19.37
N ASP A 224 10.34 -46.79 -20.10
CA ASP A 224 9.21 -46.56 -21.01
C ASP A 224 9.28 -47.50 -22.21
N PRO A 225 8.29 -48.41 -22.36
CA PRO A 225 8.28 -49.35 -23.51
C PRO A 225 8.08 -48.66 -24.88
N ARG A 226 7.69 -47.37 -24.89
CA ARG A 226 7.54 -46.57 -26.11
C ARG A 226 8.88 -46.03 -26.66
N GLY A 227 9.96 -46.19 -25.89
CA GLY A 227 11.28 -45.63 -26.19
C GLY A 227 11.35 -44.11 -25.92
N ASP A 228 12.34 -43.45 -26.48
CA ASP A 228 12.68 -42.05 -26.20
C ASP A 228 11.77 -41.08 -26.97
N SER A 229 10.48 -41.08 -26.64
CA SER A 229 9.46 -40.22 -27.30
C SER A 229 9.58 -38.72 -26.95
N LEU A 230 10.10 -38.40 -25.77
CA LEU A 230 10.26 -37.01 -25.31
C LEU A 230 11.52 -36.32 -25.84
N LYS A 231 12.49 -37.10 -26.41
CA LYS A 231 13.84 -36.63 -26.76
C LYS A 231 14.62 -36.11 -25.54
N ARG A 232 14.14 -35.08 -24.84
CA ARG A 232 14.62 -34.55 -23.54
C ARG A 232 13.50 -33.81 -22.83
N GLY A 233 13.44 -33.89 -21.49
CA GLY A 233 12.52 -33.16 -20.64
C GLY A 233 11.66 -34.06 -19.78
N THR A 234 10.56 -33.47 -19.25
CA THR A 234 9.63 -34.17 -18.36
C THR A 234 8.20 -33.87 -18.73
N GLN A 235 7.36 -34.90 -18.74
CA GLN A 235 5.89 -34.76 -18.88
C GLN A 235 5.24 -35.28 -17.59
N ILE A 236 4.46 -34.44 -16.94
CA ILE A 236 3.63 -34.77 -15.79
C ILE A 236 2.18 -34.93 -16.27
N SER A 237 1.60 -36.10 -16.05
CA SER A 237 0.22 -36.45 -16.38
C SER A 237 -0.56 -36.64 -15.11
N LEU A 238 -1.53 -35.75 -14.87
CA LEU A 238 -2.38 -35.71 -13.69
C LEU A 238 -3.72 -36.36 -14.02
N HIS A 239 -4.02 -37.51 -13.43
CA HIS A 239 -5.35 -38.10 -13.46
C HIS A 239 -6.19 -37.40 -12.41
N LEU A 240 -7.04 -36.47 -12.86
CA LEU A 240 -7.73 -35.55 -11.99
C LEU A 240 -8.84 -36.24 -11.17
N LYS A 241 -9.03 -35.76 -9.96
CA LYS A 241 -10.18 -36.08 -9.13
C LYS A 241 -11.45 -35.49 -9.74
N GLU A 242 -12.60 -36.09 -9.46
CA GLU A 242 -13.88 -35.59 -9.96
C GLU A 242 -14.13 -34.12 -9.56
N GLU A 243 -13.78 -33.75 -8.33
CA GLU A 243 -13.88 -32.38 -7.81
C GLU A 243 -12.88 -31.37 -8.42
N ALA A 244 -12.00 -31.81 -9.32
CA ALA A 244 -10.97 -31.01 -9.96
C ALA A 244 -11.11 -30.91 -11.48
N TYR A 245 -12.22 -31.41 -12.06
CA TYR A 245 -12.44 -31.39 -13.50
C TYR A 245 -12.54 -29.97 -14.09
N ASP A 246 -12.83 -28.96 -13.28
CA ASP A 246 -12.81 -27.56 -13.69
C ASP A 246 -11.42 -27.14 -14.21
N PHE A 247 -10.34 -27.80 -13.80
CA PHE A 247 -9.00 -27.57 -14.29
C PHE A 247 -8.73 -28.15 -15.69
N LEU A 248 -9.68 -28.83 -16.31
CA LEU A 248 -9.64 -29.21 -17.72
C LEU A 248 -10.21 -28.14 -18.66
N GLU A 249 -10.86 -27.11 -18.09
CA GLU A 249 -11.41 -26.02 -18.86
C GLU A 249 -10.30 -25.06 -19.32
N ILE A 250 -10.32 -24.75 -20.62
CA ILE A 250 -9.29 -23.92 -21.26
C ILE A 250 -9.18 -22.53 -20.61
N ASP A 251 -10.35 -21.92 -20.33
CA ASP A 251 -10.40 -20.57 -19.74
C ASP A 251 -9.88 -20.58 -18.29
N THR A 252 -10.15 -21.63 -17.53
CA THR A 252 -9.59 -21.81 -16.18
C THR A 252 -8.07 -21.88 -16.24
N LEU A 253 -7.51 -22.73 -17.12
CA LEU A 253 -6.06 -22.85 -17.30
C LEU A 253 -5.41 -21.54 -17.74
N LYS A 254 -6.02 -20.82 -18.71
CA LYS A 254 -5.57 -19.48 -19.13
C LYS A 254 -5.49 -18.49 -17.97
N ASN A 255 -6.57 -18.45 -17.19
CA ASN A 255 -6.64 -17.52 -16.06
C ASN A 255 -5.60 -17.86 -14.99
N LEU A 256 -5.39 -19.14 -14.70
CA LEU A 256 -4.39 -19.57 -13.71
C LEU A 256 -2.95 -19.27 -14.18
N VAL A 257 -2.61 -19.57 -15.44
CA VAL A 257 -1.29 -19.24 -15.99
C VAL A 257 -1.06 -17.73 -15.97
N LYS A 258 -2.05 -16.94 -16.41
CA LYS A 258 -1.97 -15.48 -16.38
C LYS A 258 -1.84 -14.94 -14.94
N LYS A 259 -2.50 -15.55 -13.97
CA LYS A 259 -2.45 -15.12 -12.57
C LYS A 259 -1.08 -15.42 -11.94
N TYR A 260 -0.57 -16.64 -12.09
CA TYR A 260 0.57 -17.12 -11.31
C TYR A 260 1.90 -17.15 -12.06
N SER A 261 1.89 -17.36 -13.38
CA SER A 261 3.06 -17.73 -14.18
C SER A 261 3.27 -16.84 -15.42
N GLN A 262 2.54 -15.74 -15.54
CA GLN A 262 2.59 -14.84 -16.71
C GLN A 262 4.00 -14.33 -17.02
N PHE A 263 4.88 -14.26 -16.02
CA PHE A 263 6.21 -13.63 -16.13
C PHE A 263 7.37 -14.64 -16.05
N ILE A 264 7.06 -15.91 -16.18
CA ILE A 264 8.08 -16.96 -16.36
C ILE A 264 8.88 -16.70 -17.65
N ASN A 265 10.20 -16.94 -17.61
CA ASN A 265 11.11 -16.63 -18.72
C ASN A 265 10.90 -17.46 -19.98
N PHE A 266 10.29 -18.64 -19.83
CA PHE A 266 10.11 -19.60 -20.92
C PHE A 266 8.70 -19.54 -21.45
N PRO A 267 8.49 -19.71 -22.78
CA PRO A 267 7.16 -19.71 -23.37
C PRO A 267 6.31 -20.85 -22.81
N ILE A 268 5.10 -20.51 -22.40
CA ILE A 268 4.09 -21.45 -21.90
C ILE A 268 2.99 -21.54 -22.94
N TYR A 269 2.83 -22.73 -23.53
CA TYR A 269 1.84 -23.01 -24.56
C TYR A 269 0.68 -23.82 -23.96
N LEU A 270 -0.53 -23.47 -24.38
CA LEU A 270 -1.74 -24.23 -24.09
C LEU A 270 -2.34 -24.78 -25.41
N TRP A 271 -2.60 -26.10 -25.46
CA TRP A 271 -3.31 -26.72 -26.56
C TRP A 271 -4.76 -26.30 -26.56
N ASN A 272 -5.16 -25.54 -27.57
CA ASN A 272 -6.49 -24.94 -27.65
C ASN A 272 -7.07 -25.01 -29.07
N SER A 273 -8.39 -25.10 -29.15
CA SER A 273 -9.11 -24.97 -30.42
C SER A 273 -9.45 -23.49 -30.69
N LYS A 274 -9.06 -23.00 -31.85
CA LYS A 274 -9.48 -21.69 -32.36
C LYS A 274 -10.47 -21.86 -33.47
N VAL A 275 -11.59 -21.15 -33.41
CA VAL A 275 -12.50 -21.00 -34.53
C VAL A 275 -11.90 -19.94 -35.43
N SER A 276 -11.38 -20.37 -36.61
CA SER A 276 -10.92 -19.44 -37.62
C SER A 276 -12.03 -19.19 -38.61
N ASP A 277 -12.42 -17.93 -38.80
CA ASP A 277 -13.22 -17.47 -39.92
C ASP A 277 -12.42 -17.72 -41.17
N ILE A 278 -12.79 -18.78 -41.92
CA ILE A 278 -12.31 -18.94 -43.26
C ILE A 278 -13.05 -17.88 -44.08
N GLY A 279 -12.35 -16.79 -44.37
CA GLY A 279 -12.85 -15.62 -45.07
C GLY A 279 -13.78 -16.00 -46.22
N THR A 280 -14.75 -15.14 -46.49
CA THR A 280 -15.74 -15.25 -47.58
C THR A 280 -15.13 -15.82 -48.86
N VAL A 281 -15.33 -17.11 -49.08
CA VAL A 281 -15.07 -17.73 -50.38
C VAL A 281 -16.16 -17.21 -51.32
N ARG A 282 -15.82 -16.20 -52.14
CA ARG A 282 -16.58 -15.85 -53.30
C ARG A 282 -16.50 -17.04 -54.27
N ASN A 283 -17.57 -17.77 -54.31
CA ASN A 283 -18.08 -18.72 -55.30
C ASN A 283 -17.28 -19.01 -56.57
N TYR A 284 -16.93 -20.26 -56.72
CA TYR A 284 -17.22 -21.03 -57.94
C TYR A 284 -17.97 -22.29 -57.48
N ALA A 285 -19.31 -22.29 -57.68
CA ALA A 285 -20.14 -23.49 -57.58
C ALA A 285 -21.09 -23.52 -58.76
N PRO A 286 -21.31 -24.72 -59.41
CA PRO A 286 -22.21 -24.84 -60.52
C PRO A 286 -23.67 -24.74 -60.07
N THR A 287 -24.40 -24.05 -60.85
CA THR A 287 -25.82 -23.74 -60.80
C THR A 287 -26.69 -24.96 -60.54
N ILE A 288 -27.44 -24.95 -59.40
CA ILE A 288 -28.74 -25.65 -59.35
C ILE A 288 -29.78 -24.63 -58.90
N TYR A 289 -30.71 -24.33 -59.80
CA TYR A 289 -31.88 -23.49 -59.54
C TYR A 289 -32.81 -24.18 -58.54
N ILE A 290 -33.06 -23.56 -57.38
CA ILE A 290 -34.34 -23.67 -56.68
C ILE A 290 -34.77 -22.25 -56.28
N ARG A 291 -35.90 -21.88 -56.85
CA ARG A 291 -36.59 -20.60 -56.65
C ARG A 291 -37.33 -20.63 -55.31
N ASN A 292 -37.13 -19.64 -54.47
CA ASN A 292 -37.97 -18.97 -53.50
C ASN A 292 -37.32 -18.88 -52.14
N SER A 293 -36.85 -17.71 -51.80
CA SER A 293 -37.19 -16.85 -50.68
C SER A 293 -36.04 -15.91 -50.34
N LYS A 294 -36.40 -14.68 -50.15
CA LYS A 294 -35.50 -13.58 -49.77
C LYS A 294 -34.95 -13.84 -48.37
N GLU A 295 -33.69 -14.17 -48.29
CA GLU A 295 -32.79 -13.89 -47.17
C GLU A 295 -31.46 -14.55 -47.50
N SER A 296 -30.46 -13.74 -47.87
CA SER A 296 -29.10 -14.21 -48.11
C SER A 296 -28.49 -14.49 -46.74
N GLN A 297 -28.66 -15.70 -46.22
CA GLN A 297 -27.85 -16.18 -45.10
C GLN A 297 -26.45 -16.50 -45.63
N VAL A 298 -25.49 -15.63 -45.30
CA VAL A 298 -24.07 -15.93 -45.42
C VAL A 298 -23.75 -17.01 -44.40
N LYS A 299 -23.63 -18.25 -44.83
CA LYS A 299 -23.15 -19.34 -44.00
C LYS A 299 -21.64 -19.13 -43.85
N ILE A 300 -21.21 -18.60 -42.72
CA ILE A 300 -19.81 -18.57 -42.31
C ILE A 300 -19.44 -20.03 -42.02
N LEU A 301 -18.52 -20.60 -42.81
CA LEU A 301 -17.95 -21.91 -42.49
C LEU A 301 -16.89 -21.72 -41.47
N GLU A 302 -17.24 -22.00 -40.23
CA GLU A 302 -16.30 -22.03 -39.10
C GLU A 302 -15.50 -23.35 -39.15
N LYS A 303 -14.20 -23.26 -39.25
CA LYS A 303 -13.29 -24.41 -39.10
C LYS A 303 -12.61 -24.33 -37.75
N THR A 304 -12.84 -25.30 -36.88
CA THR A 304 -12.11 -25.46 -35.65
C THR A 304 -10.70 -25.95 -35.97
N VAL A 305 -9.69 -25.13 -35.69
CA VAL A 305 -8.27 -25.47 -35.81
C VAL A 305 -7.68 -25.60 -34.42
N TRP A 306 -7.06 -26.73 -34.16
CA TRP A 306 -6.33 -26.96 -32.90
C TRP A 306 -4.87 -26.52 -33.08
N ASP A 307 -4.39 -25.67 -32.14
CA ASP A 307 -3.03 -25.14 -32.19
C ASP A 307 -2.52 -24.79 -30.75
N TRP A 308 -1.21 -24.62 -30.68
CA TRP A 308 -0.55 -24.16 -29.44
C TRP A 308 -0.66 -22.64 -29.28
N GLU A 309 -1.35 -22.21 -28.27
CA GLU A 309 -1.51 -20.79 -27.92
C GLU A 309 -0.51 -20.40 -26.83
N ILE A 310 0.33 -19.38 -27.09
CA ILE A 310 1.24 -18.84 -26.07
C ILE A 310 0.44 -18.00 -25.05
N LEU A 311 0.68 -18.25 -23.76
CA LEU A 311 -0.06 -17.60 -22.66
C LEU A 311 0.71 -16.49 -21.96
N ASN A 312 2.04 -16.47 -22.06
CA ASN A 312 2.92 -15.56 -21.34
C ASN A 312 3.81 -14.71 -22.25
N ASP A 313 3.21 -14.12 -23.28
CA ASP A 313 3.92 -13.24 -24.23
C ASP A 313 4.41 -11.93 -23.60
N ASN A 314 3.83 -11.51 -22.47
CA ASN A 314 4.16 -10.28 -21.78
C ASN A 314 5.45 -10.42 -20.95
N LYS A 315 6.50 -9.70 -21.36
CA LYS A 315 7.73 -9.64 -20.57
C LYS A 315 7.55 -8.78 -19.31
N PRO A 316 8.13 -9.17 -18.17
CA PRO A 316 8.07 -8.39 -16.94
C PRO A 316 8.85 -7.08 -17.11
N ILE A 317 8.14 -5.96 -17.27
CA ILE A 317 8.77 -4.66 -17.54
C ILE A 317 9.71 -4.22 -16.41
N TRP A 318 9.42 -4.59 -15.15
CA TRP A 318 10.24 -4.21 -13.99
C TRP A 318 11.62 -4.86 -13.96
N THR A 319 11.89 -5.86 -14.79
CA THR A 319 13.22 -6.49 -14.90
C THR A 319 14.12 -5.79 -15.92
N ARG A 320 13.54 -4.99 -16.83
CA ARG A 320 14.26 -4.23 -17.86
C ARG A 320 14.72 -2.88 -17.30
N LYS A 321 15.70 -2.27 -17.94
CA LYS A 321 16.14 -0.90 -17.57
C LYS A 321 15.06 0.11 -17.94
N PRO A 322 14.75 1.09 -17.08
CA PRO A 322 13.71 2.09 -17.35
C PRO A 322 13.89 2.86 -18.67
N ALA A 323 15.14 3.06 -19.10
CA ALA A 323 15.45 3.77 -20.35
C ALA A 323 15.14 2.95 -21.63
N GLU A 324 14.91 1.66 -21.50
CA GLU A 324 14.61 0.74 -22.62
C GLU A 324 13.12 0.51 -22.81
N ILE A 325 12.27 1.10 -21.96
CA ILE A 325 10.83 0.88 -21.92
C ILE A 325 10.12 2.15 -22.37
N SER A 326 9.27 2.06 -23.37
CA SER A 326 8.46 3.19 -23.83
C SER A 326 7.31 3.49 -22.86
N ASP A 327 6.77 4.72 -22.98
CA ASP A 327 5.59 5.10 -22.19
C ASP A 327 4.36 4.27 -22.55
N ASP A 328 4.24 3.84 -23.80
CA ASP A 328 3.14 2.99 -24.25
C ASP A 328 3.21 1.60 -23.62
N GLU A 329 4.41 0.99 -23.51
CA GLU A 329 4.60 -0.29 -22.81
C GLU A 329 4.22 -0.18 -21.32
N TYR A 330 4.57 0.94 -20.64
CA TYR A 330 4.13 1.17 -19.27
C TYR A 330 2.61 1.33 -19.18
N ASN A 331 1.98 2.01 -20.12
CA ASN A 331 0.54 2.22 -20.14
C ASN A 331 -0.22 0.90 -20.38
N GLU A 332 0.24 0.08 -21.32
CA GLU A 332 -0.32 -1.26 -21.57
C GLU A 332 -0.16 -2.17 -20.36
N PHE A 333 1.02 -2.16 -19.76
CA PHE A 333 1.25 -2.91 -18.54
C PHE A 333 0.35 -2.47 -17.40
N TYR A 334 0.19 -1.15 -17.19
CA TYR A 334 -0.72 -0.60 -16.18
C TYR A 334 -2.16 -1.08 -16.39
N LYS A 335 -2.68 -0.99 -17.62
CA LYS A 335 -4.04 -1.46 -17.97
C LYS A 335 -4.22 -2.96 -17.74
N SER A 336 -3.20 -3.75 -18.07
CA SER A 336 -3.20 -5.19 -17.79
C SER A 336 -3.19 -5.51 -16.29
N LEU A 337 -2.42 -4.74 -15.50
CA LEU A 337 -2.25 -4.93 -14.07
C LEU A 337 -3.51 -4.57 -13.28
N THR A 338 -4.13 -3.42 -13.62
CA THR A 338 -5.20 -2.78 -12.84
C THR A 338 -6.59 -3.01 -13.40
N LYS A 339 -6.68 -3.42 -14.66
CA LYS A 339 -7.93 -3.46 -15.47
C LYS A 339 -8.58 -2.07 -15.65
N ASP A 340 -7.84 -0.99 -15.37
CA ASP A 340 -8.26 0.37 -15.69
C ASP A 340 -8.09 0.64 -17.19
N HIS A 341 -9.06 1.27 -17.81
CA HIS A 341 -9.00 1.63 -19.23
C HIS A 341 -8.20 2.90 -19.49
N ASN A 342 -7.97 3.72 -18.47
CA ASN A 342 -7.18 4.94 -18.54
C ASN A 342 -5.69 4.64 -18.50
N THR A 343 -4.88 5.65 -18.82
CA THR A 343 -3.43 5.62 -18.56
C THR A 343 -3.14 6.10 -17.15
N PRO A 344 -2.01 5.71 -16.53
CA PRO A 344 -1.66 6.23 -15.21
C PRO A 344 -1.33 7.72 -15.27
N LEU A 345 -1.58 8.45 -14.18
CA LEU A 345 -1.20 9.85 -14.06
C LEU A 345 0.32 10.02 -13.98
N THR A 346 0.97 9.14 -13.25
CA THR A 346 2.44 9.08 -13.12
C THR A 346 2.90 7.70 -12.74
N LYS A 347 4.19 7.46 -12.90
CA LYS A 347 4.84 6.19 -12.56
C LYS A 347 6.23 6.38 -12.00
N VAL A 348 6.71 5.39 -11.25
CA VAL A 348 8.11 5.27 -10.89
C VAL A 348 8.56 3.82 -11.04
N HIS A 349 9.68 3.62 -11.74
CA HIS A 349 10.34 2.33 -11.88
C HIS A 349 11.72 2.41 -11.24
N PHE A 350 12.05 1.50 -10.34
CA PHE A 350 13.30 1.51 -9.61
C PHE A 350 13.74 0.12 -9.13
N VAL A 351 15.03 0.00 -8.89
CA VAL A 351 15.63 -1.10 -8.15
C VAL A 351 16.02 -0.55 -6.77
N ALA A 352 15.73 -1.31 -5.74
CA ALA A 352 16.12 -0.98 -4.36
C ALA A 352 17.14 -2.02 -3.89
N GLU A 353 18.32 -1.56 -3.53
CA GLU A 353 19.41 -2.36 -3.00
C GLU A 353 19.58 -2.12 -1.50
N GLY A 354 20.08 -3.12 -0.75
CA GLY A 354 20.35 -3.05 0.68
C GLY A 354 20.11 -4.37 1.36
N GLU A 355 19.53 -4.38 2.56
CA GLU A 355 19.17 -5.58 3.34
C GLU A 355 18.30 -6.57 2.53
N VAL A 356 17.46 -6.04 1.66
CA VAL A 356 16.69 -6.79 0.67
C VAL A 356 16.80 -6.07 -0.66
N THR A 357 17.07 -6.81 -1.73
CA THR A 357 17.08 -6.29 -3.10
C THR A 357 15.74 -6.59 -3.75
N PHE A 358 15.10 -5.59 -4.32
CA PHE A 358 13.85 -5.77 -5.06
C PHE A 358 13.70 -4.76 -6.19
N LYS A 359 12.96 -5.15 -7.21
CA LYS A 359 12.56 -4.35 -8.34
C LYS A 359 11.08 -3.96 -8.17
N SER A 360 10.73 -2.74 -8.55
CA SER A 360 9.35 -2.27 -8.39
C SER A 360 8.98 -1.25 -9.44
N VAL A 361 7.75 -1.35 -9.92
CA VAL A 361 7.09 -0.30 -10.71
C VAL A 361 5.82 0.09 -9.98
N LEU A 362 5.69 1.37 -9.65
CA LEU A 362 4.51 1.94 -9.00
C LEU A 362 3.82 2.91 -9.95
N PHE A 363 2.51 2.91 -9.92
CA PHE A 363 1.64 3.76 -10.73
C PHE A 363 0.64 4.51 -9.84
N VAL A 364 0.22 5.68 -10.30
CA VAL A 364 -0.90 6.44 -9.73
C VAL A 364 -2.01 6.49 -10.77
N PRO A 365 -3.21 6.01 -10.47
CA PRO A 365 -4.38 6.16 -11.35
C PRO A 365 -4.72 7.63 -11.62
N GLN A 366 -5.35 7.93 -12.77
CA GLN A 366 -5.82 9.29 -13.05
C GLN A 366 -6.98 9.71 -12.13
N ASN A 367 -7.88 8.75 -11.86
CA ASN A 367 -9.05 8.97 -11.03
C ASN A 367 -8.97 8.07 -9.80
N GLN A 368 -9.48 8.56 -8.68
CA GLN A 368 -9.60 7.79 -7.47
C GLN A 368 -10.61 6.64 -7.67
N PRO A 369 -10.29 5.39 -7.28
CA PRO A 369 -11.26 4.31 -7.31
C PRO A 369 -12.52 4.69 -6.51
N SER A 370 -13.71 4.45 -7.08
CA SER A 370 -15.00 4.90 -6.54
C SER A 370 -15.31 4.47 -5.10
N GLU A 371 -14.65 3.42 -4.62
CA GLU A 371 -14.86 2.87 -3.27
C GLU A 371 -13.70 3.16 -2.30
N SER A 372 -12.73 3.99 -2.67
CA SER A 372 -11.50 4.20 -1.88
C SER A 372 -11.76 4.62 -0.44
N PHE A 373 -12.74 5.48 -0.19
CA PHE A 373 -13.09 5.93 1.15
C PHE A 373 -14.01 4.95 1.90
N ASN A 374 -14.89 4.24 1.19
CA ASN A 374 -15.73 3.20 1.81
C ASN A 374 -14.90 2.01 2.31
N ARG A 375 -13.75 1.77 1.67
CA ARG A 375 -12.80 0.71 2.02
C ARG A 375 -11.55 1.23 2.76
N TYR A 376 -11.58 2.47 3.25
CA TYR A 376 -10.44 3.03 3.97
C TYR A 376 -10.13 2.19 5.22
N GLY A 377 -8.90 1.68 5.31
CA GLY A 377 -8.48 0.75 6.36
C GLY A 377 -8.84 -0.71 6.13
N SER A 378 -9.54 -1.06 5.04
CA SER A 378 -9.73 -2.46 4.62
C SER A 378 -8.53 -2.98 3.82
N LYS A 379 -8.48 -4.30 3.63
CA LYS A 379 -7.46 -4.94 2.78
C LYS A 379 -7.52 -4.38 1.35
N THR A 380 -6.36 -4.06 0.79
CA THR A 380 -6.23 -3.54 -0.57
C THR A 380 -5.30 -4.42 -1.40
N ASP A 381 -5.74 -4.78 -2.61
CA ASP A 381 -5.01 -5.65 -3.55
C ASP A 381 -4.12 -4.83 -4.51
N ASN A 382 -3.60 -3.70 -4.04
CA ASN A 382 -3.02 -2.68 -4.91
C ASN A 382 -1.56 -2.94 -5.30
N ILE A 383 -0.82 -3.67 -4.48
CA ILE A 383 0.58 -4.02 -4.74
C ILE A 383 0.70 -5.53 -4.86
N LYS A 384 1.06 -6.01 -6.04
CA LYS A 384 1.30 -7.43 -6.28
C LYS A 384 2.72 -7.81 -5.94
N LEU A 385 2.86 -8.84 -5.12
CA LEU A 385 4.17 -9.38 -4.74
C LEU A 385 4.53 -10.54 -5.64
N TYR A 386 5.72 -10.45 -6.20
CA TYR A 386 6.40 -11.52 -6.92
C TYR A 386 7.69 -11.90 -6.19
N VAL A 387 8.06 -13.15 -6.28
CA VAL A 387 9.38 -13.64 -5.90
C VAL A 387 9.91 -14.43 -7.09
N ARG A 388 11.03 -13.96 -7.65
CA ARG A 388 11.62 -14.53 -8.86
C ARG A 388 10.61 -14.65 -10.01
N ARG A 389 9.82 -13.56 -10.23
CA ARG A 389 8.78 -13.43 -11.27
C ARG A 389 7.57 -14.36 -11.10
N VAL A 390 7.52 -15.16 -10.03
CA VAL A 390 6.34 -15.96 -9.67
C VAL A 390 5.44 -15.15 -8.76
N PHE A 391 4.16 -15.06 -9.11
CA PHE A 391 3.17 -14.40 -8.27
C PHE A 391 2.98 -15.13 -6.95
N ILE A 392 3.08 -14.38 -5.85
CA ILE A 392 2.93 -14.89 -4.49
C ILE A 392 1.58 -14.48 -3.91
N THR A 393 1.31 -13.19 -3.89
CA THR A 393 0.06 -12.66 -3.33
C THR A 393 -0.23 -11.24 -3.83
N ASP A 394 -1.49 -10.89 -3.92
CA ASP A 394 -2.02 -9.54 -4.06
C ASP A 394 -2.65 -9.04 -2.75
N GLU A 395 -3.04 -9.93 -1.86
CA GLU A 395 -3.54 -9.61 -0.52
C GLU A 395 -2.39 -9.29 0.44
N PHE A 396 -1.54 -8.34 0.07
CA PHE A 396 -0.39 -8.01 0.88
C PHE A 396 -0.75 -6.90 1.88
N ASN A 397 -1.37 -7.30 2.97
CA ASN A 397 -1.73 -6.39 4.05
C ASN A 397 -0.50 -5.60 4.51
N ASP A 398 -0.66 -4.31 4.72
CA ASP A 398 0.38 -3.40 5.23
C ASP A 398 1.55 -3.08 4.30
N MET A 399 1.55 -3.44 3.01
CA MET A 399 2.62 -3.03 2.11
C MET A 399 2.63 -1.51 1.86
N MET A 400 1.46 -0.90 1.75
CA MET A 400 1.28 0.54 1.72
C MET A 400 0.43 1.00 2.91
N PRO A 401 0.68 2.19 3.48
CA PRO A 401 -0.21 2.78 4.47
C PRO A 401 -1.55 3.16 3.82
N ASN A 402 -2.61 3.24 4.62
CA ASN A 402 -3.97 3.48 4.14
C ASN A 402 -4.09 4.74 3.27
N TYR A 403 -3.38 5.80 3.61
CA TYR A 403 -3.38 7.04 2.82
C TYR A 403 -2.71 6.91 1.44
N LEU A 404 -1.97 5.84 1.17
CA LEU A 404 -1.39 5.51 -0.14
C LEU A 404 -2.04 4.29 -0.80
N SER A 405 -3.20 3.86 -0.34
CA SER A 405 -3.91 2.70 -0.87
C SER A 405 -4.31 2.81 -2.35
N PHE A 406 -4.30 4.00 -2.92
CA PHE A 406 -4.54 4.23 -4.34
C PHE A 406 -3.34 3.92 -5.23
N VAL A 407 -2.13 3.78 -4.66
CA VAL A 407 -0.92 3.45 -5.43
C VAL A 407 -0.97 2.00 -5.86
N GLN A 408 -0.89 1.75 -7.15
CA GLN A 408 -0.90 0.44 -7.77
C GLN A 408 0.51 0.02 -8.17
N GLY A 409 0.82 -1.27 -8.20
CA GLY A 409 2.13 -1.67 -8.69
C GLY A 409 2.53 -3.10 -8.41
N VAL A 410 3.81 -3.34 -8.65
CA VAL A 410 4.45 -4.64 -8.44
C VAL A 410 5.73 -4.49 -7.63
N VAL A 411 5.98 -5.48 -6.81
CA VAL A 411 7.26 -5.68 -6.10
C VAL A 411 7.74 -7.08 -6.43
N ASP A 412 8.96 -7.20 -6.92
CA ASP A 412 9.60 -8.48 -7.23
C ASP A 412 10.97 -8.54 -6.56
N SER A 413 11.20 -9.57 -5.76
CA SER A 413 12.45 -9.75 -5.03
C SER A 413 12.93 -11.19 -5.14
N ASP A 414 14.23 -11.34 -5.37
CA ASP A 414 14.89 -12.64 -5.43
C ASP A 414 15.29 -13.16 -4.03
N ASP A 415 15.40 -12.24 -3.04
CA ASP A 415 15.95 -12.47 -1.70
C ASP A 415 14.91 -12.77 -0.61
N LEU A 416 13.61 -12.68 -0.91
CA LEU A 416 12.57 -12.82 0.10
C LEU A 416 12.40 -14.28 0.55
N PRO A 417 12.55 -14.58 1.84
CA PRO A 417 12.29 -15.91 2.36
C PRO A 417 10.79 -16.19 2.39
N LEU A 418 10.37 -17.14 1.57
CA LEU A 418 9.01 -17.63 1.54
C LEU A 418 8.82 -18.74 2.59
N ASN A 419 7.58 -18.92 3.04
CA ASN A 419 7.20 -20.15 3.74
C ASN A 419 7.17 -21.34 2.76
N VAL A 420 7.01 -22.54 3.29
CA VAL A 420 7.02 -23.76 2.49
C VAL A 420 5.89 -23.78 1.44
N SER A 421 4.72 -23.20 1.75
CA SER A 421 3.59 -23.08 0.81
C SER A 421 3.72 -21.93 -0.19
N ARG A 422 4.71 -21.07 -0.03
CA ARG A 422 4.89 -19.83 -0.81
C ARG A 422 3.67 -18.89 -0.84
N GLU A 423 2.75 -19.05 0.10
CA GLU A 423 1.57 -18.20 0.22
C GLU A 423 1.82 -16.98 1.13
N THR A 424 2.78 -17.07 2.04
CA THR A 424 3.11 -16.03 3.02
C THR A 424 4.61 -15.85 3.21
N LEU A 425 5.01 -14.66 3.66
CA LEU A 425 6.40 -14.34 4.00
C LEU A 425 6.68 -14.66 5.46
N GLN A 426 7.84 -15.27 5.74
CA GLN A 426 8.24 -15.64 7.10
C GLN A 426 8.83 -14.50 7.93
N GLN A 427 9.35 -13.43 7.30
CA GLN A 427 10.07 -12.37 8.00
C GLN A 427 9.38 -11.00 7.91
N HIS A 428 8.72 -10.60 9.00
CA HIS A 428 8.10 -9.26 9.13
C HIS A 428 9.11 -8.10 9.05
N LYS A 429 10.39 -8.29 9.37
CA LYS A 429 11.42 -7.23 9.29
C LYS A 429 11.68 -6.78 7.85
N LEU A 430 11.87 -7.70 6.92
CA LEU A 430 12.11 -7.38 5.50
C LEU A 430 10.92 -6.67 4.86
N ILE A 431 9.72 -7.09 5.21
CA ILE A 431 8.48 -6.44 4.76
C ILE A 431 8.45 -4.96 5.19
N LYS A 432 8.81 -4.67 6.45
CA LYS A 432 8.88 -3.29 6.95
C LYS A 432 9.91 -2.44 6.19
N VAL A 433 11.05 -3.03 5.80
CA VAL A 433 12.08 -2.36 4.98
C VAL A 433 11.55 -2.05 3.59
N ILE A 434 10.89 -3.02 2.93
CA ILE A 434 10.26 -2.83 1.62
C ILE A 434 9.22 -1.71 1.71
N LYS A 435 8.29 -1.78 2.68
CA LYS A 435 7.28 -0.74 2.93
C LYS A 435 7.89 0.66 3.04
N LYS A 436 8.90 0.83 3.90
CA LYS A 436 9.59 2.13 4.06
C LYS A 436 10.16 2.64 2.73
N LYS A 437 10.77 1.76 1.92
CA LYS A 437 11.33 2.13 0.61
C LYS A 437 10.24 2.48 -0.39
N LEU A 438 9.13 1.71 -0.45
CA LEU A 438 8.00 1.96 -1.34
C LEU A 438 7.34 3.31 -1.03
N VAL A 439 7.01 3.57 0.24
CA VAL A 439 6.42 4.84 0.70
C VAL A 439 7.33 6.01 0.32
N ARG A 440 8.63 5.90 0.58
CA ARG A 440 9.59 6.95 0.22
C ARG A 440 9.61 7.22 -1.28
N LYS A 441 9.63 6.17 -2.10
CA LYS A 441 9.64 6.29 -3.56
C LYS A 441 8.33 6.84 -4.11
N ALA A 442 7.19 6.48 -3.52
CA ALA A 442 5.89 7.05 -3.88
C ALA A 442 5.86 8.56 -3.58
N LEU A 443 6.28 9.00 -2.40
CA LEU A 443 6.35 10.42 -2.04
C LEU A 443 7.34 11.19 -2.93
N ASP A 444 8.49 10.60 -3.27
CA ASP A 444 9.46 11.19 -4.19
C ASP A 444 8.89 11.30 -5.62
N MET A 445 8.06 10.34 -6.05
CA MET A 445 7.34 10.38 -7.33
C MET A 445 6.36 11.55 -7.36
N PHE A 446 5.56 11.75 -6.33
CA PHE A 446 4.62 12.88 -6.25
C PHE A 446 5.34 14.23 -6.29
N LYS A 447 6.45 14.35 -5.58
CA LYS A 447 7.27 15.58 -5.57
C LYS A 447 7.86 15.92 -6.93
N LYS A 448 8.09 14.93 -7.80
CA LYS A 448 8.69 15.12 -9.13
C LYS A 448 7.67 15.40 -10.24
N MET A 449 6.38 15.37 -9.93
CA MET A 449 5.34 15.69 -10.92
C MET A 449 5.47 17.11 -11.44
N GLY A 450 5.20 17.31 -12.73
CA GLY A 450 5.01 18.62 -13.32
C GLY A 450 3.79 19.33 -12.73
N LYS A 451 3.78 20.67 -12.75
CA LYS A 451 2.71 21.48 -12.12
C LYS A 451 1.30 21.06 -12.57
N ALA A 452 1.08 20.90 -13.88
CA ALA A 452 -0.23 20.56 -14.43
C ALA A 452 -0.74 19.16 -13.98
N ASP A 453 0.18 18.19 -13.91
CA ASP A 453 -0.20 16.83 -13.46
C ASP A 453 -0.36 16.78 -11.93
N TYR A 454 0.41 17.61 -11.21
CA TYR A 454 0.26 17.75 -9.77
C TYR A 454 -1.08 18.39 -9.39
N GLU A 455 -1.59 19.34 -10.16
CA GLU A 455 -2.92 19.94 -9.97
C GLU A 455 -4.02 18.88 -10.14
N LYS A 456 -3.92 18.00 -11.15
CA LYS A 456 -4.82 16.85 -11.33
C LYS A 456 -4.73 15.87 -10.16
N PHE A 457 -3.50 15.53 -9.76
CA PHE A 457 -3.22 14.67 -8.62
C PHE A 457 -3.84 15.24 -7.33
N TRP A 458 -3.63 16.53 -7.08
CA TRP A 458 -4.14 17.19 -5.88
C TRP A 458 -5.66 17.19 -5.81
N LYS A 459 -6.31 17.41 -6.94
CA LYS A 459 -7.77 17.37 -7.04
C LYS A 459 -8.36 16.00 -6.61
N GLU A 460 -7.70 14.93 -6.97
CA GLU A 460 -8.17 13.56 -6.70
C GLU A 460 -7.70 13.03 -5.33
N TYR A 461 -6.47 13.34 -4.93
CA TYR A 461 -5.78 12.67 -3.81
C TYR A 461 -5.41 13.60 -2.65
N SER A 462 -5.87 14.86 -2.63
CA SER A 462 -5.57 15.83 -1.56
C SER A 462 -5.91 15.29 -0.17
N THR A 463 -7.11 14.73 -0.02
CA THR A 463 -7.58 14.13 1.24
C THR A 463 -6.67 13.01 1.72
N ASN A 464 -6.21 12.14 0.81
CA ASN A 464 -5.29 11.05 1.14
C ASN A 464 -3.95 11.59 1.68
N ILE A 465 -3.36 12.60 1.03
CA ILE A 465 -2.11 13.21 1.48
C ILE A 465 -2.28 13.90 2.84
N LYS A 466 -3.40 14.60 3.05
CA LYS A 466 -3.73 15.24 4.34
C LYS A 466 -3.90 14.23 5.46
N LEU A 467 -4.59 13.10 5.20
CA LEU A 467 -4.69 11.97 6.13
C LEU A 467 -3.29 11.39 6.43
N GLY A 468 -2.42 11.29 5.43
CA GLY A 468 -1.04 10.87 5.63
C GLY A 468 -0.27 11.75 6.62
N VAL A 469 -0.46 13.08 6.59
CA VAL A 469 0.15 13.99 7.57
C VAL A 469 -0.32 13.70 8.99
N ILE A 470 -1.58 13.29 9.14
CA ILE A 470 -2.17 12.94 10.46
C ILE A 470 -1.63 11.59 10.94
N GLU A 471 -1.66 10.57 10.08
CA GLU A 471 -1.45 9.16 10.43
C GLU A 471 0.01 8.70 10.42
N ASP A 472 0.90 9.40 9.66
CA ASP A 472 2.30 8.98 9.47
C ASP A 472 3.30 10.02 9.99
N PRO A 473 3.62 10.03 11.30
CA PRO A 473 4.61 10.93 11.87
C PRO A 473 6.00 10.80 11.24
N ALA A 474 6.38 9.60 10.80
CA ALA A 474 7.71 9.34 10.23
C ALA A 474 7.93 10.03 8.87
N ASN A 475 6.87 10.20 8.08
CA ASN A 475 6.92 10.87 6.78
C ASN A 475 6.26 12.25 6.79
N ARG A 476 5.78 12.73 7.92
CA ARG A 476 5.03 13.99 8.05
C ARG A 476 5.72 15.18 7.39
N THR A 477 7.01 15.36 7.61
CA THR A 477 7.79 16.46 7.00
C THR A 477 7.87 16.34 5.47
N ARG A 478 7.87 15.12 4.92
CA ARG A 478 7.86 14.90 3.47
C ARG A 478 6.47 15.17 2.89
N LEU A 479 5.43 14.70 3.57
CA LEU A 479 4.03 14.92 3.22
C LEU A 479 3.66 16.40 3.28
N ALA A 480 4.17 17.13 4.29
CA ALA A 480 3.97 18.57 4.43
C ALA A 480 4.45 19.37 3.20
N LYS A 481 5.51 18.90 2.52
CA LYS A 481 6.02 19.53 1.28
C LYS A 481 5.13 19.30 0.05
N LEU A 482 4.14 18.44 0.18
CA LEU A 482 3.17 18.13 -0.88
C LEU A 482 1.82 18.87 -0.66
N LEU A 483 1.63 19.49 0.50
CA LEU A 483 0.37 20.14 0.83
C LEU A 483 0.15 21.42 0.01
N MET A 484 -1.07 21.58 -0.49
CA MET A 484 -1.52 22.80 -1.14
C MET A 484 -2.79 23.32 -0.48
N PHE A 485 -2.88 24.64 -0.34
CA PHE A 485 -4.01 25.33 0.26
C PHE A 485 -4.38 26.56 -0.56
N HIS A 486 -5.62 26.99 -0.45
CA HIS A 486 -6.01 28.33 -0.89
C HIS A 486 -5.34 29.38 0.01
N SER A 487 -5.04 30.54 -0.56
CA SER A 487 -4.49 31.66 0.21
C SER A 487 -5.12 32.99 -0.18
N SER A 488 -4.88 33.99 0.64
CA SER A 488 -5.32 35.36 0.37
C SER A 488 -4.53 36.07 -0.71
N ASN A 489 -3.38 35.51 -1.12
CA ASN A 489 -2.47 36.16 -2.06
C ASN A 489 -2.87 35.95 -3.52
N GLN A 490 -3.47 34.83 -3.85
CA GLN A 490 -3.79 34.43 -5.24
C GLN A 490 -5.07 33.60 -5.33
N SER A 491 -5.62 33.50 -6.55
CA SER A 491 -6.80 32.67 -6.83
C SER A 491 -6.49 31.18 -6.75
N ASP A 492 -5.31 30.79 -7.22
CA ASP A 492 -4.85 29.42 -7.27
C ASP A 492 -4.36 28.94 -5.90
N MET A 493 -4.28 27.61 -5.74
CA MET A 493 -3.68 27.04 -4.53
C MET A 493 -2.18 27.30 -4.49
N THR A 494 -1.63 27.41 -3.29
CA THR A 494 -0.19 27.54 -3.04
C THR A 494 0.30 26.40 -2.15
N ASP A 495 1.53 25.95 -2.36
CA ASP A 495 2.23 25.08 -1.44
C ASP A 495 2.78 25.86 -0.23
N LEU A 496 3.14 25.15 0.83
CA LEU A 496 3.67 25.76 2.04
C LEU A 496 5.03 26.43 1.80
N ALA A 497 5.86 25.92 0.89
CA ALA A 497 7.14 26.52 0.56
C ALA A 497 6.95 27.87 -0.16
N GLY A 498 5.98 27.95 -1.07
CA GLY A 498 5.59 29.20 -1.74
C GLY A 498 5.07 30.23 -0.75
N TYR A 499 4.24 29.82 0.23
CA TYR A 499 3.82 30.72 1.30
C TYR A 499 5.03 31.26 2.08
N VAL A 500 5.91 30.38 2.56
CA VAL A 500 7.11 30.77 3.35
C VAL A 500 8.02 31.71 2.56
N SER A 501 8.16 31.50 1.25
CA SER A 501 8.99 32.38 0.39
C SER A 501 8.44 33.83 0.27
N ARG A 502 7.12 34.01 0.47
CA ARG A 502 6.44 35.30 0.43
C ARG A 502 6.22 35.93 1.82
N MET A 503 6.63 35.24 2.89
CA MET A 503 6.51 35.78 4.25
C MET A 503 7.30 37.07 4.41
N LYS A 504 6.78 37.96 5.24
CA LYS A 504 7.48 39.20 5.59
C LYS A 504 8.71 38.92 6.46
N GLU A 505 9.74 39.76 6.36
CA GLU A 505 11.04 39.57 7.01
C GLU A 505 10.97 39.26 8.52
N LYS A 506 10.00 39.86 9.24
CA LYS A 506 9.80 39.66 10.68
C LYS A 506 8.62 38.76 11.01
N GLN A 507 8.06 38.05 10.04
CA GLN A 507 6.95 37.15 10.29
C GLN A 507 7.44 35.83 10.88
N GLU A 508 6.90 35.46 12.05
CA GLU A 508 7.31 34.26 12.78
C GLU A 508 6.37 33.08 12.52
N HIS A 509 5.11 33.33 12.12
CA HIS A 509 4.07 32.34 12.02
C HIS A 509 3.47 32.24 10.63
N ILE A 510 3.06 31.03 10.25
CA ILE A 510 2.19 30.78 9.10
C ILE A 510 0.75 30.96 9.58
N TYR A 511 0.08 32.00 9.09
CA TYR A 511 -1.30 32.30 9.48
C TYR A 511 -2.30 31.48 8.69
N TYR A 512 -3.31 30.93 9.37
CA TYR A 512 -4.39 30.21 8.70
C TYR A 512 -5.73 30.41 9.40
N ILE A 513 -6.81 30.25 8.62
CA ILE A 513 -8.20 30.22 9.08
C ILE A 513 -8.92 29.05 8.42
N ALA A 514 -9.85 28.45 9.16
CA ALA A 514 -10.72 27.38 8.65
C ALA A 514 -12.18 27.85 8.58
N GLY A 515 -12.89 27.42 7.55
CA GLY A 515 -14.30 27.70 7.36
C GLY A 515 -14.96 26.85 6.29
N ALA A 516 -16.27 27.04 6.03
CA ALA A 516 -17.01 26.18 5.11
C ALA A 516 -16.60 26.37 3.65
N ASN A 517 -16.20 27.57 3.27
CA ASN A 517 -15.80 27.91 1.92
C ASN A 517 -14.92 29.16 1.88
N ARG A 518 -14.24 29.37 0.75
CA ARG A 518 -13.32 30.49 0.55
C ARG A 518 -14.00 31.87 0.76
N LYS A 519 -15.22 32.05 0.29
CA LYS A 519 -15.93 33.34 0.37
C LYS A 519 -16.22 33.76 1.81
N GLU A 520 -16.50 32.79 2.67
CA GLU A 520 -16.74 33.00 4.10
C GLU A 520 -15.45 33.40 4.83
N VAL A 521 -14.36 32.62 4.65
CA VAL A 521 -13.10 32.89 5.33
C VAL A 521 -12.43 34.21 4.88
N GLU A 522 -12.60 34.61 3.62
CA GLU A 522 -12.09 35.89 3.09
C GLU A 522 -12.73 37.10 3.74
N LYS A 523 -13.98 36.98 4.18
CA LYS A 523 -14.76 38.07 4.83
C LYS A 523 -14.72 37.97 6.35
N SER A 524 -14.10 36.95 6.89
CA SER A 524 -14.07 36.72 8.33
C SER A 524 -13.42 37.90 9.10
N PRO A 525 -14.00 38.34 10.21
CA PRO A 525 -13.40 39.36 11.10
C PRO A 525 -11.97 39.02 11.53
N PHE A 526 -11.65 37.74 11.64
CA PHE A 526 -10.35 37.28 12.10
C PHE A 526 -9.18 37.58 11.16
N VAL A 527 -9.43 37.80 9.86
CA VAL A 527 -8.39 38.08 8.85
C VAL A 527 -8.25 39.56 8.50
N GLU A 528 -9.20 40.41 8.87
CA GLU A 528 -9.29 41.82 8.44
C GLU A 528 -7.96 42.57 8.58
N ARG A 529 -7.39 42.56 9.79
CA ARG A 529 -6.20 43.34 10.07
C ARG A 529 -4.94 42.74 9.42
N LEU A 530 -4.85 41.42 9.32
CA LEU A 530 -3.79 40.75 8.61
C LEU A 530 -3.76 41.16 7.15
N LEU A 531 -4.92 41.07 6.47
CA LEU A 531 -5.04 41.41 5.06
C LEU A 531 -4.75 42.91 4.82
N LYS A 532 -5.27 43.81 5.67
CA LYS A 532 -4.97 45.26 5.58
C LYS A 532 -3.48 45.55 5.76
N LYS A 533 -2.79 44.76 6.53
CA LYS A 533 -1.33 44.86 6.71
C LYS A 533 -0.54 44.11 5.64
N GLY A 534 -1.20 43.45 4.71
CA GLY A 534 -0.58 42.72 3.61
C GLY A 534 0.15 41.43 4.08
N TYR A 535 -0.34 40.79 5.13
CA TYR A 535 0.05 39.43 5.47
C TYR A 535 -0.77 38.43 4.65
N GLU A 536 -0.13 37.36 4.19
CA GLU A 536 -0.83 36.26 3.54
C GLU A 536 -1.46 35.35 4.60
N VAL A 537 -2.68 34.83 4.36
CA VAL A 537 -3.39 33.90 5.21
C VAL A 537 -3.81 32.70 4.40
N LEU A 538 -3.54 31.48 4.90
CA LEU A 538 -4.02 30.24 4.30
C LEU A 538 -5.49 30.03 4.65
N TYR A 539 -6.28 29.60 3.66
CA TYR A 539 -7.70 29.32 3.79
C TYR A 539 -7.93 27.81 3.75
N LEU A 540 -8.37 27.26 4.85
CA LEU A 540 -8.66 25.85 5.06
C LEU A 540 -10.16 25.64 4.84
N VAL A 541 -10.53 25.08 3.69
CA VAL A 541 -11.94 24.96 3.29
C VAL A 541 -12.44 23.52 3.22
N GLU A 542 -11.55 22.54 3.40
CA GLU A 542 -11.93 21.14 3.48
C GLU A 542 -11.96 20.68 4.95
N ALA A 543 -12.87 19.75 5.27
CA ALA A 543 -13.07 19.26 6.63
C ALA A 543 -11.79 18.70 7.29
N VAL A 544 -10.91 18.08 6.49
CA VAL A 544 -9.66 17.45 6.96
C VAL A 544 -8.53 18.46 7.20
N ASP A 545 -8.62 19.67 6.63
CA ASP A 545 -7.52 20.66 6.61
C ASP A 545 -7.06 21.06 8.01
N GLU A 546 -8.01 21.40 8.88
CA GLU A 546 -7.72 21.89 10.23
C GLU A 546 -7.09 20.77 11.10
N TYR A 547 -7.53 19.53 10.93
CA TYR A 547 -6.92 18.36 11.57
C TYR A 547 -5.50 18.10 11.05
N CYS A 548 -5.29 18.26 9.73
CA CYS A 548 -4.00 18.11 9.11
C CYS A 548 -2.97 19.10 9.66
N LEU A 549 -3.30 20.39 9.72
CA LEU A 549 -2.38 21.39 10.26
C LEU A 549 -2.24 21.30 11.78
N SER A 550 -3.26 20.82 12.51
CA SER A 550 -3.13 20.53 13.95
C SER A 550 -2.12 19.41 14.25
N ALA A 551 -1.99 18.44 13.33
CA ALA A 551 -0.99 17.38 13.44
C ALA A 551 0.43 17.82 13.03
N LEU A 552 0.56 18.95 12.28
CA LEU A 552 1.81 19.49 11.78
C LEU A 552 2.25 20.67 12.66
N PRO A 553 3.25 20.50 13.54
CA PRO A 553 3.61 21.56 14.52
C PRO A 553 4.26 22.78 13.86
N GLU A 554 5.06 22.56 12.79
CA GLU A 554 5.79 23.61 12.09
C GLU A 554 6.13 23.19 10.65
N PHE A 555 6.49 24.17 9.83
CA PHE A 555 7.03 23.98 8.49
C PHE A 555 8.19 24.95 8.25
N ASP A 556 9.37 24.44 7.87
CA ASP A 556 10.61 25.19 7.69
C ASP A 556 10.93 26.14 8.87
N GLY A 557 10.76 25.63 10.12
CA GLY A 557 11.00 26.37 11.36
C GLY A 557 9.96 27.44 11.68
N LYS A 558 8.87 27.53 10.91
CA LYS A 558 7.75 28.46 11.12
C LYS A 558 6.55 27.71 11.70
N LYS A 559 6.05 28.16 12.86
CA LYS A 559 4.90 27.57 13.51
C LYS A 559 3.61 28.01 12.85
N PHE A 560 2.61 27.13 12.82
CA PHE A 560 1.28 27.47 12.36
C PHE A 560 0.52 28.21 13.44
N GLN A 561 -0.23 29.26 13.06
CA GLN A 561 -1.08 30.01 13.95
C GLN A 561 -2.49 30.17 13.38
N ASN A 562 -3.45 29.56 14.09
CA ASN A 562 -4.86 29.72 13.77
C ASN A 562 -5.32 31.12 14.21
N VAL A 563 -5.80 31.91 13.25
CA VAL A 563 -6.22 33.28 13.52
C VAL A 563 -7.59 33.38 14.22
N ALA A 564 -8.32 32.28 14.37
CA ALA A 564 -9.57 32.19 15.09
C ALA A 564 -9.41 31.70 16.55
N LYS A 565 -8.18 31.44 17.01
CA LYS A 565 -7.87 30.97 18.38
C LYS A 565 -7.22 32.05 19.23
N GLU A 566 -7.31 31.92 20.55
CA GLU A 566 -6.56 32.73 21.51
C GLU A 566 -5.04 32.60 21.30
N GLY A 567 -4.30 33.57 21.81
CA GLY A 567 -2.84 33.62 21.69
C GLY A 567 -2.37 34.11 20.32
N PHE A 568 -3.26 34.60 19.47
CA PHE A 568 -2.89 35.24 18.22
C PHE A 568 -2.09 36.52 18.49
N THR A 569 -0.95 36.63 17.81
CA THR A 569 -0.10 37.83 17.85
C THR A 569 0.36 38.20 16.45
N ILE A 570 0.37 39.45 16.15
CA ILE A 570 1.00 39.99 14.95
C ILE A 570 2.41 40.47 15.35
N SER A 571 3.43 40.02 14.65
CA SER A 571 4.82 40.47 14.87
C SER A 571 4.95 41.95 14.51
N GLU A 572 4.57 42.84 15.40
CA GLU A 572 4.67 44.31 15.28
C GLU A 572 5.81 44.85 16.14
N GLY A 573 6.40 45.98 15.71
CA GLY A 573 7.46 46.62 16.49
C GLY A 573 6.95 47.21 17.79
N ASP A 574 7.85 47.59 18.70
CA ASP A 574 7.57 47.98 20.09
C ASP A 574 6.55 49.11 20.20
N LYS A 575 6.51 50.08 19.27
CA LYS A 575 5.51 51.13 19.22
C LYS A 575 4.05 50.65 19.06
N ALA A 576 3.86 49.53 18.41
CA ALA A 576 2.53 48.94 18.24
C ALA A 576 2.09 48.22 19.52
N LYS A 577 3.01 47.60 20.23
CA LYS A 577 2.77 47.00 21.54
C LYS A 577 2.42 48.05 22.60
N GLU A 578 3.14 49.16 22.63
CA GLU A 578 2.82 50.28 23.54
C GLU A 578 1.42 50.85 23.30
N LYS A 579 1.02 51.02 22.03
CA LYS A 579 -0.35 51.45 21.67
C LYS A 579 -1.39 50.44 22.11
N LEU A 580 -1.14 49.17 21.95
CA LEU A 580 -2.05 48.12 22.38
C LEU A 580 -2.24 48.14 23.91
N GLU A 581 -1.17 48.27 24.67
CA GLU A 581 -1.22 48.38 26.13
C GLU A 581 -1.96 49.62 26.57
N THR A 582 -1.83 50.74 25.84
CA THR A 582 -2.62 51.93 26.08
C THR A 582 -4.11 51.68 25.84
N PHE A 583 -4.48 50.97 24.75
CA PHE A 583 -5.85 50.58 24.49
C PHE A 583 -6.40 49.64 25.57
N LYS A 584 -5.64 48.63 25.99
CA LYS A 584 -6.07 47.71 27.05
C LYS A 584 -6.40 48.41 28.31
N LYS A 585 -5.56 49.39 28.74
CA LYS A 585 -5.82 50.21 29.95
C LYS A 585 -7.05 51.08 29.79
N HIS A 586 -7.22 51.73 28.62
CA HIS A 586 -8.34 52.64 28.38
C HIS A 586 -9.68 51.90 28.33
N TYR A 587 -9.72 50.68 27.77
CA TYR A 587 -10.95 49.89 27.67
C TYR A 587 -11.15 48.89 28.81
N GLU A 588 -10.32 48.92 29.86
CA GLU A 588 -10.45 48.07 31.05
C GLU A 588 -11.82 48.18 31.72
N PRO A 589 -12.41 49.39 31.90
CA PRO A 589 -13.72 49.53 32.51
C PRO A 589 -14.80 48.78 31.67
N LEU A 590 -14.77 48.91 30.35
CA LEU A 590 -15.70 48.23 29.45
C LEU A 590 -15.53 46.71 29.46
N THR A 591 -14.30 46.24 29.38
CA THR A 591 -14.06 44.78 29.39
C THR A 591 -14.48 44.15 30.70
N LYS A 592 -14.24 44.83 31.82
CA LYS A 592 -14.70 44.38 33.13
C LYS A 592 -16.23 44.38 33.24
N TRP A 593 -16.89 45.41 32.79
CA TRP A 593 -18.35 45.49 32.78
C TRP A 593 -18.99 44.39 31.88
N LEU A 594 -18.42 44.13 30.71
CA LEU A 594 -18.86 43.03 29.84
C LEU A 594 -18.73 41.65 30.54
N ASN A 595 -17.67 41.44 31.29
CA ASN A 595 -17.43 40.18 32.02
C ASN A 595 -18.37 39.99 33.20
N ASP A 596 -18.50 41.02 34.04
CA ASP A 596 -19.10 40.91 35.38
C ASP A 596 -20.62 41.14 35.35
N GLU A 597 -21.11 41.93 34.36
CA GLU A 597 -22.51 42.40 34.33
C GLU A 597 -23.24 42.07 33.03
N ALA A 598 -22.77 42.54 31.86
CA ALA A 598 -23.55 42.47 30.64
C ALA A 598 -23.65 41.06 30.03
N LEU A 599 -22.56 40.35 30.00
CA LEU A 599 -22.45 39.01 29.40
C LEU A 599 -21.97 37.96 30.40
N LYS A 600 -22.24 38.18 31.67
CA LYS A 600 -21.93 37.26 32.75
C LYS A 600 -22.45 35.87 32.40
N ASP A 601 -21.60 34.86 32.58
CA ASP A 601 -21.89 33.46 32.26
C ASP A 601 -22.07 33.11 30.78
N GLN A 602 -22.03 34.05 29.85
CA GLN A 602 -22.13 33.81 28.41
C GLN A 602 -20.74 33.70 27.72
N ILE A 603 -19.76 34.45 28.22
CA ILE A 603 -18.40 34.48 27.69
C ILE A 603 -17.38 33.96 28.74
N SER A 604 -16.20 33.56 28.29
CA SER A 604 -15.08 33.25 29.17
C SER A 604 -14.45 34.53 29.75
N LYS A 605 -14.20 35.48 28.88
CA LYS A 605 -13.67 36.83 29.20
C LYS A 605 -13.89 37.76 28.01
N ALA A 606 -13.89 39.09 28.26
CA ALA A 606 -13.78 40.12 27.25
C ALA A 606 -12.37 40.71 27.22
N MET A 607 -11.85 41.03 26.05
CA MET A 607 -10.53 41.65 25.87
C MET A 607 -10.43 42.50 24.61
N VAL A 608 -9.45 43.40 24.57
CA VAL A 608 -9.16 44.22 23.40
C VAL A 608 -8.51 43.39 22.31
N SER A 609 -9.04 43.47 21.08
CA SER A 609 -8.59 42.69 19.93
C SER A 609 -7.34 43.25 19.27
N GLU A 610 -6.46 42.34 18.84
CA GLU A 610 -5.32 42.64 17.96
C GLU A 610 -5.65 42.33 16.48
N ARG A 611 -6.72 41.58 16.18
CA ARG A 611 -7.04 41.07 14.85
C ARG A 611 -8.13 41.84 14.12
N LEU A 612 -8.99 42.55 14.86
CA LEU A 612 -10.10 43.28 14.29
C LEU A 612 -9.71 44.64 13.72
N SER A 613 -10.37 45.07 12.66
CA SER A 613 -10.18 46.35 11.98
C SER A 613 -11.49 47.05 11.72
N ASP A 614 -12.46 46.43 11.06
CA ASP A 614 -13.75 47.00 10.67
C ASP A 614 -14.88 46.45 11.54
N SER A 615 -14.84 45.19 11.92
CA SER A 615 -15.84 44.55 12.77
C SER A 615 -15.77 45.06 14.23
N PRO A 616 -16.90 45.20 14.93
CA PRO A 616 -16.94 45.69 16.32
C PRO A 616 -16.38 44.67 17.33
N CYS A 617 -16.69 43.39 17.14
CA CYS A 617 -16.25 42.33 18.03
C CYS A 617 -16.18 40.97 17.30
N ALA A 618 -15.58 39.96 17.95
CA ALA A 618 -15.55 38.57 17.49
C ALA A 618 -15.46 37.62 18.68
N LEU A 619 -15.99 36.40 18.51
CA LEU A 619 -15.85 35.30 19.49
C LEU A 619 -14.68 34.41 19.13
N VAL A 620 -13.71 34.35 19.99
CA VAL A 620 -12.45 33.65 19.80
C VAL A 620 -12.45 32.34 20.60
N ALA A 621 -12.10 31.26 19.96
CA ALA A 621 -11.96 29.97 20.63
C ALA A 621 -10.73 29.95 21.56
N GLY A 622 -10.83 29.30 22.70
CA GLY A 622 -9.70 29.08 23.59
C GLY A 622 -8.57 28.34 22.89
N MET A 623 -7.36 28.44 23.41
CA MET A 623 -6.16 27.85 22.82
C MET A 623 -6.34 26.33 22.48
N PHE A 624 -6.98 25.59 23.40
CA PHE A 624 -7.28 24.17 23.24
C PHE A 624 -8.74 23.89 22.88
N GLY A 625 -9.57 24.93 22.73
CA GLY A 625 -10.97 24.84 22.38
C GLY A 625 -11.19 24.56 20.88
N TRP A 626 -12.40 24.15 20.54
CA TRP A 626 -12.82 24.02 19.16
C TRP A 626 -13.09 25.38 18.53
N THR A 627 -12.66 25.54 17.28
CA THR A 627 -13.07 26.67 16.45
C THR A 627 -14.52 26.49 16.02
N GLY A 628 -15.19 27.56 15.58
CA GLY A 628 -16.56 27.48 15.00
C GLY A 628 -16.62 26.46 13.84
N ASN A 629 -15.59 26.37 13.02
CA ASN A 629 -15.51 25.35 11.97
C ASN A 629 -15.45 23.92 12.52
N MET A 630 -14.66 23.66 13.57
CA MET A 630 -14.62 22.34 14.23
C MET A 630 -15.97 21.99 14.88
N GLU A 631 -16.62 22.97 15.51
CA GLU A 631 -17.97 22.79 16.08
C GLU A 631 -19.00 22.43 15.01
N ARG A 632 -19.00 23.15 13.89
CA ARG A 632 -19.87 22.89 12.74
C ARG A 632 -19.64 21.48 12.19
N LEU A 633 -18.38 21.06 12.00
CA LEU A 633 -18.03 19.72 11.54
C LEU A 633 -18.49 18.64 12.52
N ALA A 634 -18.32 18.87 13.82
CA ALA A 634 -18.74 17.92 14.85
C ALA A 634 -20.27 17.78 14.91
N VAL A 635 -21.01 18.87 14.69
CA VAL A 635 -22.48 18.84 14.63
C VAL A 635 -22.98 18.13 13.38
N SER A 636 -22.33 18.35 12.21
CA SER A 636 -22.72 17.73 10.94
C SER A 636 -22.36 16.26 10.84
N ASN A 637 -21.47 15.74 11.70
CA ASN A 637 -21.03 14.35 11.66
C ASN A 637 -22.06 13.40 12.30
N ALA A 638 -22.92 12.83 11.46
CA ALA A 638 -24.02 11.93 11.87
C ALA A 638 -23.58 10.64 12.57
N HIS A 639 -22.31 10.26 12.44
CA HIS A 639 -21.78 9.03 13.04
C HIS A 639 -21.34 9.16 14.50
N GLN A 640 -21.15 10.39 14.99
CA GLN A 640 -20.89 10.61 16.42
C GLN A 640 -22.19 10.59 17.21
N LYS A 641 -22.21 9.79 18.28
CA LYS A 641 -23.37 9.75 19.19
C LYS A 641 -23.62 11.15 19.77
N ALA A 642 -24.88 11.59 19.76
CA ALA A 642 -25.26 12.88 20.30
C ALA A 642 -24.85 13.07 21.79
N ASP A 643 -24.75 11.98 22.52
CA ASP A 643 -24.44 11.94 23.97
C ASP A 643 -22.94 11.72 24.26
N ASP A 644 -22.01 11.98 23.29
CA ASP A 644 -20.59 11.90 23.55
C ASP A 644 -20.16 12.99 24.55
N PRO A 645 -19.65 12.62 25.74
CA PRO A 645 -19.24 13.59 26.76
C PRO A 645 -18.13 14.54 26.29
N GLN A 646 -17.21 14.08 25.44
CA GLN A 646 -16.16 14.93 24.88
C GLN A 646 -16.75 15.99 23.94
N ARG A 647 -17.65 15.60 23.04
CA ARG A 647 -18.35 16.51 22.14
C ARG A 647 -19.12 17.56 22.92
N SER A 648 -19.91 17.15 23.92
CA SER A 648 -20.68 18.04 24.76
C SER A 648 -19.78 19.03 25.53
N TYR A 649 -18.63 18.56 26.03
CA TYR A 649 -17.66 19.41 26.73
C TYR A 649 -17.14 20.54 25.82
N TYR A 650 -16.69 20.23 24.58
CA TYR A 650 -16.15 21.24 23.68
C TYR A 650 -17.20 22.19 23.12
N LEU A 651 -18.42 21.70 22.81
CA LEU A 651 -19.51 22.54 22.34
C LEU A 651 -20.00 23.56 23.40
N ASN A 652 -19.89 23.22 24.69
CA ASN A 652 -20.33 24.08 25.79
C ASN A 652 -19.18 24.97 26.32
N GLN A 653 -18.00 24.96 25.70
CA GLN A 653 -16.90 25.84 26.12
C GLN A 653 -17.24 27.30 25.81
N LYS A 654 -17.19 28.16 26.87
CA LYS A 654 -17.35 29.60 26.71
C LYS A 654 -16.16 30.17 25.92
N LYS A 655 -16.46 31.04 24.95
CA LYS A 655 -15.45 31.69 24.10
C LYS A 655 -15.06 33.04 24.67
N THR A 656 -13.95 33.59 24.22
CA THR A 656 -13.47 34.93 24.58
C THR A 656 -14.06 35.93 23.60
N LEU A 657 -14.68 37.01 24.11
CA LEU A 657 -15.15 38.12 23.31
C LEU A 657 -14.01 39.13 23.10
N GLU A 658 -13.56 39.28 21.88
CA GLU A 658 -12.61 40.33 21.49
C GLU A 658 -13.37 41.56 20.97
N ILE A 659 -13.05 42.72 21.52
CA ILE A 659 -13.67 44.02 21.11
C ILE A 659 -12.65 44.86 20.31
N ASN A 660 -13.16 45.60 19.32
CA ASN A 660 -12.33 46.49 18.49
C ASN A 660 -12.32 47.91 19.08
N PRO A 661 -11.22 48.37 19.70
CA PRO A 661 -11.16 49.69 20.34
C PRO A 661 -11.25 50.86 19.35
N ARG A 662 -11.18 50.61 18.06
CA ARG A 662 -11.25 51.63 17.01
C ARG A 662 -12.66 51.81 16.44
N HIS A 663 -13.56 50.84 16.67
CA HIS A 663 -14.89 50.82 16.12
C HIS A 663 -15.81 51.87 16.80
N PRO A 664 -16.60 52.65 16.06
CA PRO A 664 -17.48 53.69 16.66
C PRO A 664 -18.43 53.15 17.72
N LEU A 665 -19.04 52.00 17.48
CA LEU A 665 -19.96 51.34 18.41
C LEU A 665 -19.27 50.98 19.74
N ILE A 666 -18.05 50.51 19.72
CA ILE A 666 -17.27 50.14 20.92
C ILE A 666 -16.89 51.41 21.71
N LYS A 667 -16.56 52.49 21.03
CA LYS A 667 -16.27 53.78 21.66
C LYS A 667 -17.51 54.34 22.34
N GLU A 668 -18.66 54.30 21.69
CA GLU A 668 -19.95 54.76 22.26
C GLU A 668 -20.36 53.87 23.44
N LEU A 669 -20.14 52.53 23.33
CA LEU A 669 -20.44 51.63 24.44
C LEU A 669 -19.55 51.93 25.67
N LEU A 670 -18.26 52.20 25.48
CA LEU A 670 -17.36 52.62 26.57
C LEU A 670 -17.87 53.90 27.23
N ARG A 671 -18.18 54.93 26.45
CA ARG A 671 -18.69 56.19 26.95
C ARG A 671 -19.94 56.01 27.82
N ARG A 672 -20.91 55.21 27.34
CA ARG A 672 -22.15 54.93 28.09
C ARG A 672 -21.90 54.21 29.40
N VAL A 673 -21.02 53.23 29.40
CA VAL A 673 -20.66 52.45 30.60
C VAL A 673 -19.88 53.28 31.61
N GLU A 674 -19.05 54.25 31.14
CA GLU A 674 -18.36 55.23 32.03
C GLU A 674 -19.32 56.25 32.61
N ASP A 675 -20.34 56.68 31.83
CA ASP A 675 -21.37 57.62 32.28
C ASP A 675 -22.37 56.98 33.27
N ASP A 676 -22.84 55.74 32.96
CA ASP A 676 -23.73 54.95 33.81
C ASP A 676 -23.56 53.44 33.54
N SER A 677 -22.99 52.69 34.47
CA SER A 677 -22.79 51.25 34.37
C SER A 677 -24.11 50.46 34.34
N ASN A 678 -25.23 51.04 34.74
CA ASN A 678 -26.55 50.41 34.70
C ASN A 678 -27.40 50.81 33.48
N ASP A 679 -26.82 51.51 32.49
CA ASP A 679 -27.56 51.93 31.29
C ASP A 679 -28.19 50.71 30.56
N PRO A 680 -29.53 50.61 30.51
CA PRO A 680 -30.23 49.50 29.86
C PRO A 680 -29.92 49.40 28.36
N ILE A 681 -29.68 50.55 27.70
CA ILE A 681 -29.35 50.62 26.29
C ILE A 681 -27.94 50.04 26.04
N ALA A 682 -26.98 50.34 26.92
CA ALA A 682 -25.64 49.76 26.86
C ALA A 682 -25.71 48.24 26.96
N LYS A 683 -26.53 47.70 27.86
CA LYS A 683 -26.73 46.29 28.05
C LYS A 683 -27.38 45.60 26.84
N GLU A 684 -28.41 46.23 26.24
CA GLU A 684 -29.04 45.74 25.01
C GLU A 684 -28.06 45.71 23.85
N ILE A 685 -27.25 46.76 23.66
CA ILE A 685 -26.21 46.80 22.61
C ILE A 685 -25.22 45.68 22.82
N ALA A 686 -24.72 45.43 24.03
CA ALA A 686 -23.78 44.36 24.32
C ALA A 686 -24.37 42.98 24.03
N VAL A 687 -25.62 42.71 24.40
CA VAL A 687 -26.31 41.45 24.16
C VAL A 687 -26.59 41.27 22.66
N MET A 688 -27.01 42.32 21.93
CA MET A 688 -27.21 42.23 20.49
C MET A 688 -25.89 41.95 19.75
N MET A 689 -24.82 42.65 20.09
CA MET A 689 -23.50 42.40 19.53
C MET A 689 -23.08 40.93 19.72
N PHE A 690 -23.25 40.41 20.94
CA PHE A 690 -22.90 39.03 21.26
C PHE A 690 -23.74 38.03 20.46
N ARG A 691 -25.04 38.21 20.34
CA ARG A 691 -25.94 37.37 19.56
C ARG A 691 -25.58 37.35 18.08
N THR A 692 -25.34 38.54 17.49
CA THR A 692 -24.93 38.63 16.07
C THR A 692 -23.69 37.84 15.76
N VAL A 693 -22.71 37.82 16.69
CA VAL A 693 -21.45 37.08 16.47
C VAL A 693 -21.58 35.58 16.78
N ILE A 694 -22.61 35.11 17.46
CA ILE A 694 -22.92 33.69 17.63
C ILE A 694 -23.58 33.13 16.37
N ASP A 695 -24.42 33.89 15.71
CA ASP A 695 -25.19 33.47 14.53
C ASP A 695 -24.38 33.53 13.24
N ASP A 696 -23.27 34.28 13.20
CA ASP A 696 -22.25 34.30 12.14
C ASP A 696 -21.15 33.21 12.37
#